data_d62f0a14ba77a415eac272d1f1ba53cf
#
_entry.id   d62f0a14ba77a415eac272d1f1ba53cf
#
_cell.length_a   1.000
_cell.length_b   1.000
_cell.length_c   1.000
_cell.angle_alpha   90.00
_cell.angle_beta   90.00
_cell.angle_gamma   90.00
#
_symmetry.space_group_name_H-M   'P 1'
#
loop_
_entity.id
_entity.type
_entity.pdbx_description
1 polymer ?
#
loop_
_entity_poly.entity_id
_entity_poly.type
_entity_poly.pdbx_seq_one_letter_code
_entity_poly.pdbx_strand_id
1 'polypeptide(L)'
;FFGTMKAGIIAVPTSTLLSGSEVKYLAEDSQARAIVLSATMYENLVPYLENLDNLRTIVVAGIDSVEELKKPKNINVYALNEIFESTDKTPNHYNSKSGEPAYLVYTSGTTGYPKGVLHSHRSLVGRTPATKFWFNFKENDRIMHSGKFNWTYVLGSALMDPLFNGHTVIAYEGSNDASTWINLIKKHNCTIFIGVPTIYRQIIQKTDFKLEDCPSLRYCMSAGEHLSDEMLGLWRERFNQDIYEAIGMSECSYYISHSVNNPIRPGSAGFVQPGHIVKLLDPETLEEVGVEEEGMICIGEDDPGLFLEYWQLEEETAKSRHDGYFFTGDYAKRDKDGYIWFIGRKDDIINTFGFRVSPHEIERVVKTHDAVADCVAFGLDIEKDKTIVAIAVVGHQELSQEKQDEILKFAQANLAKYKAPKTIFAMLDYPRTKNGKVLRKQLVKQLHEQYHAKESGEEIVEYKARRSMLFIPSYNKQNVQKAKTVLADTVIFDLEAILQEQREVGRETLRQVYKEDGAKFGESERVLRINNLGTEDLKKDLELAREIELDGLLFSKIDSKEDVLEAERLINEVNPNLSLMIMIETPMSVLNIHEICAASSKVEVVVVGSNKLANRLQIDIKKGSKAMFNYLSQIALASKAYGKTVIDGPHVDVHDEFACVDSSKDAFNLGFDGTSLIHPVQIEYINDIFTPKQSEVEDYEKMIAKYEEAAREGKEVILHNDRLVDSSRIKWAKKMITLYETYKALGQNLFNK
;
A
#
# COMPACT_ATOMS: atom_id res chain seq x y z
N PHE A 1 -10.62 -24.01 9.56
CA PHE A 1 -11.63 -23.61 8.59
C PHE A 1 -12.76 -24.64 8.49
N PHE A 2 -12.53 -25.84 7.97
CA PHE A 2 -13.59 -26.88 7.84
C PHE A 2 -14.15 -27.36 9.18
N GLY A 3 -13.32 -27.37 10.24
CA GLY A 3 -13.77 -27.72 11.59
C GLY A 3 -14.82 -26.75 12.12
N THR A 4 -14.63 -25.45 11.91
CA THR A 4 -15.58 -24.42 12.29
C THR A 4 -16.89 -24.55 11.52
N MET A 5 -16.84 -24.71 10.22
CA MET A 5 -18.03 -24.95 9.39
C MET A 5 -18.80 -26.21 9.82
N LYS A 6 -18.09 -27.31 10.12
CA LYS A 6 -18.69 -28.56 10.62
C LYS A 6 -19.37 -28.40 11.99
N ALA A 7 -18.88 -27.45 12.78
CA ALA A 7 -19.48 -27.11 14.08
C ALA A 7 -20.65 -26.10 13.96
N GLY A 8 -21.00 -25.66 12.76
CA GLY A 8 -22.03 -24.64 12.54
C GLY A 8 -21.58 -23.22 12.88
N ILE A 9 -20.26 -22.98 12.81
CA ILE A 9 -19.62 -21.69 13.13
C ILE A 9 -19.15 -21.08 11.82
N ILE A 10 -19.40 -19.77 11.63
CA ILE A 10 -18.91 -19.03 10.46
C ILE A 10 -17.41 -18.81 10.60
N ALA A 11 -16.65 -19.34 9.64
CA ALA A 11 -15.20 -19.17 9.58
C ALA A 11 -14.84 -17.83 8.94
N VAL A 12 -13.94 -17.05 9.58
CA VAL A 12 -13.47 -15.75 9.08
C VAL A 12 -11.95 -15.79 8.87
N PRO A 13 -11.46 -16.26 7.70
CA PRO A 13 -10.03 -16.29 7.42
C PRO A 13 -9.48 -14.88 7.24
N THR A 14 -8.45 -14.54 8.02
CA THR A 14 -7.83 -13.21 8.03
C THR A 14 -6.36 -13.27 7.68
N SER A 15 -5.79 -12.15 7.23
CA SER A 15 -4.38 -12.04 6.90
C SER A 15 -3.53 -11.88 8.16
N THR A 16 -2.41 -12.60 8.22
CA THR A 16 -1.37 -12.40 9.25
C THR A 16 -0.56 -11.12 9.06
N LEU A 17 -0.78 -10.38 7.97
CA LEU A 17 -0.13 -9.11 7.67
C LEU A 17 -0.94 -7.89 8.16
N LEU A 18 -2.14 -8.12 8.70
CA LEU A 18 -2.98 -7.04 9.24
C LEU A 18 -2.37 -6.46 10.51
N SER A 19 -2.51 -5.15 10.66
CA SER A 19 -2.20 -4.44 11.90
C SER A 19 -3.19 -4.81 13.00
N GLY A 20 -2.85 -4.51 14.25
CA GLY A 20 -3.75 -4.76 15.39
C GLY A 20 -5.10 -4.04 15.25
N SER A 21 -5.12 -2.80 14.74
CA SER A 21 -6.34 -2.03 14.47
C SER A 21 -7.19 -2.64 13.35
N GLU A 22 -6.58 -3.15 12.27
CA GLU A 22 -7.32 -3.85 11.21
C GLU A 22 -7.94 -5.16 11.73
N VAL A 23 -7.20 -5.92 12.55
CA VAL A 23 -7.73 -7.14 13.18
C VAL A 23 -8.87 -6.79 14.14
N LYS A 24 -8.74 -5.71 14.92
CA LYS A 24 -9.81 -5.20 15.78
C LYS A 24 -11.07 -4.90 14.96
N TYR A 25 -10.93 -4.11 13.89
CA TYR A 25 -12.06 -3.78 13.01
C TYR A 25 -12.75 -5.04 12.48
N LEU A 26 -12.00 -6.01 11.94
CA LEU A 26 -12.59 -7.24 11.43
C LEU A 26 -13.28 -8.07 12.51
N ALA A 27 -12.73 -8.09 13.73
CA ALA A 27 -13.32 -8.82 14.86
C ALA A 27 -14.60 -8.14 15.37
N GLU A 28 -14.66 -6.82 15.36
CA GLU A 28 -15.87 -6.03 15.71
C GLU A 28 -16.95 -6.20 14.63
N ASP A 29 -16.62 -5.94 13.38
CA ASP A 29 -17.54 -5.98 12.24
C ASP A 29 -18.12 -7.40 12.06
N SER A 30 -17.29 -8.44 12.11
CA SER A 30 -17.75 -9.84 12.02
C SER A 30 -18.46 -10.33 13.28
N GLN A 31 -18.49 -9.55 14.37
CA GLN A 31 -19.00 -9.93 15.67
C GLN A 31 -18.34 -11.23 16.19
N ALA A 32 -17.03 -11.37 15.99
CA ALA A 32 -16.27 -12.57 16.31
C ALA A 32 -16.37 -12.91 17.81
N ARG A 33 -16.70 -14.17 18.12
CA ARG A 33 -16.72 -14.69 19.49
C ARG A 33 -15.42 -15.41 19.87
N ALA A 34 -14.67 -15.88 18.89
CA ALA A 34 -13.40 -16.53 19.11
C ALA A 34 -12.40 -16.13 18.04
N ILE A 35 -11.13 -16.04 18.42
CA ILE A 35 -10.00 -15.82 17.51
C ILE A 35 -8.98 -16.94 17.74
N VAL A 36 -8.47 -17.49 16.64
CA VAL A 36 -7.31 -18.39 16.64
C VAL A 36 -6.12 -17.64 16.04
N LEU A 37 -5.03 -17.55 16.77
CA LEU A 37 -3.83 -16.83 16.36
C LEU A 37 -2.55 -17.58 16.76
N SER A 38 -1.42 -17.27 16.12
CA SER A 38 -0.13 -17.84 16.50
C SER A 38 0.44 -17.16 17.75
N ALA A 39 1.29 -17.89 18.50
CA ALA A 39 1.99 -17.34 19.66
C ALA A 39 2.78 -16.05 19.34
N THR A 40 3.40 -16.00 18.16
CA THR A 40 4.18 -14.84 17.68
C THR A 40 3.35 -13.56 17.49
N MET A 41 2.03 -13.70 17.30
CA MET A 41 1.11 -12.56 17.11
C MET A 41 0.41 -12.15 18.43
N TYR A 42 0.45 -13.01 19.43
CA TYR A 42 -0.36 -12.85 20.65
C TYR A 42 -0.12 -11.51 21.35
N GLU A 43 1.13 -11.23 21.70
CA GLU A 43 1.48 -10.00 22.45
C GLU A 43 1.13 -8.71 21.68
N ASN A 44 1.27 -8.75 20.37
CA ASN A 44 0.99 -7.60 19.51
C ASN A 44 -0.51 -7.37 19.29
N LEU A 45 -1.35 -8.41 19.34
CA LEU A 45 -2.78 -8.30 19.04
C LEU A 45 -3.66 -8.15 20.29
N VAL A 46 -3.28 -8.75 21.42
CA VAL A 46 -4.11 -8.73 22.64
C VAL A 46 -4.52 -7.33 23.09
N PRO A 47 -3.65 -6.28 23.07
CA PRO A 47 -4.06 -4.93 23.44
C PRO A 47 -5.23 -4.37 22.63
N TYR A 48 -5.36 -4.78 21.36
CA TYR A 48 -6.48 -4.37 20.49
C TYR A 48 -7.74 -5.20 20.67
N LEU A 49 -7.63 -6.39 21.26
CA LEU A 49 -8.71 -7.36 21.39
C LEU A 49 -9.39 -7.36 22.79
N GLU A 50 -8.72 -6.87 23.83
CA GLU A 50 -9.18 -7.00 25.21
C GLU A 50 -10.49 -6.24 25.54
N ASN A 51 -10.88 -5.27 24.73
CA ASN A 51 -12.08 -4.46 24.94
C ASN A 51 -13.21 -4.76 23.93
N LEU A 52 -13.14 -5.88 23.21
CA LEU A 52 -14.17 -6.28 22.25
C LEU A 52 -15.37 -6.90 22.96
N ASP A 53 -16.56 -6.32 22.79
CA ASP A 53 -17.78 -6.74 23.49
C ASP A 53 -18.23 -8.18 23.17
N ASN A 54 -17.97 -8.65 21.95
CA ASN A 54 -18.39 -9.97 21.49
C ASN A 54 -17.34 -11.08 21.71
N LEU A 55 -16.06 -10.73 21.82
CA LEU A 55 -14.97 -11.70 21.93
C LEU A 55 -14.96 -12.38 23.31
N ARG A 56 -14.96 -13.71 23.32
CA ARG A 56 -14.98 -14.53 24.54
C ARG A 56 -13.80 -15.47 24.66
N THR A 57 -13.16 -15.81 23.52
CA THR A 57 -12.14 -16.85 23.49
C THR A 57 -11.01 -16.49 22.55
N ILE A 58 -9.78 -16.67 23.02
CA ILE A 58 -8.57 -16.65 22.18
C ILE A 58 -7.93 -18.04 22.28
N VAL A 59 -7.65 -18.63 21.12
CA VAL A 59 -6.91 -19.90 21.02
C VAL A 59 -5.55 -19.60 20.42
N VAL A 60 -4.48 -19.97 21.13
CA VAL A 60 -3.10 -19.68 20.71
C VAL A 60 -2.46 -20.96 20.17
N ALA A 61 -2.03 -20.91 18.92
CA ALA A 61 -1.31 -21.99 18.24
C ALA A 61 0.21 -21.81 18.37
N GLY A 62 0.94 -22.93 18.45
CA GLY A 62 2.41 -22.93 18.51
C GLY A 62 2.99 -22.77 19.92
N ILE A 63 2.17 -23.00 20.95
CA ILE A 63 2.60 -23.14 22.36
C ILE A 63 1.90 -24.34 23.01
N ASP A 64 2.54 -24.89 24.03
CA ASP A 64 2.01 -26.03 24.79
C ASP A 64 1.17 -25.60 25.99
N SER A 65 1.40 -24.40 26.56
CA SER A 65 0.66 -23.83 27.68
C SER A 65 0.51 -22.34 27.59
N VAL A 66 -0.57 -21.81 28.17
CA VAL A 66 -0.87 -20.37 28.26
C VAL A 66 -0.52 -19.76 29.63
N GLU A 67 0.19 -20.47 30.49
CA GLU A 67 0.49 -20.02 31.85
C GLU A 67 1.37 -18.76 31.88
N GLU A 68 2.32 -18.66 30.98
CA GLU A 68 3.26 -17.52 30.88
C GLU A 68 2.68 -16.31 30.10
N LEU A 69 1.52 -16.45 29.47
CA LEU A 69 0.92 -15.37 28.71
C LEU A 69 0.18 -14.37 29.60
N LYS A 70 0.33 -13.08 29.30
CA LYS A 70 -0.50 -12.04 29.89
C LYS A 70 -1.93 -12.16 29.35
N LYS A 71 -2.87 -12.61 30.20
CA LYS A 71 -4.27 -12.85 29.79
C LYS A 71 -5.12 -11.58 29.93
N PRO A 72 -5.95 -11.25 28.93
CA PRO A 72 -6.94 -10.18 29.04
C PRO A 72 -8.03 -10.55 30.06
N LYS A 73 -8.69 -9.57 30.72
CA LYS A 73 -9.57 -9.80 31.86
C LYS A 73 -10.85 -10.41 31.33
N ASN A 74 -11.52 -10.55 30.56
CA ASN A 74 -12.84 -11.10 30.25
C ASN A 74 -12.83 -12.09 29.08
N ILE A 75 -11.64 -12.56 28.69
CA ILE A 75 -11.48 -13.44 27.57
C ILE A 75 -10.76 -14.70 28.03
N ASN A 76 -11.31 -15.86 27.71
CA ASN A 76 -10.66 -17.13 27.98
C ASN A 76 -9.54 -17.36 26.96
N VAL A 77 -8.36 -17.76 27.46
CA VAL A 77 -7.20 -18.06 26.60
C VAL A 77 -6.82 -19.50 26.76
N TYR A 78 -6.68 -20.21 25.65
CA TYR A 78 -6.32 -21.63 25.59
C TYR A 78 -5.16 -21.86 24.62
N ALA A 79 -4.27 -22.80 24.93
CA ALA A 79 -3.33 -23.32 23.96
C ALA A 79 -4.03 -24.32 23.04
N LEU A 80 -3.76 -24.26 21.73
CA LEU A 80 -4.38 -25.18 20.78
C LEU A 80 -3.99 -26.65 21.08
N ASN A 81 -2.74 -26.89 21.51
CA ASN A 81 -2.24 -28.21 21.88
C ASN A 81 -2.97 -28.77 23.11
N GLU A 82 -3.20 -27.96 24.16
CA GLU A 82 -3.98 -28.37 25.32
C GLU A 82 -5.41 -28.80 24.95
N ILE A 83 -6.03 -28.12 23.98
CA ILE A 83 -7.37 -28.49 23.49
C ILE A 83 -7.31 -29.84 22.81
N PHE A 84 -6.31 -30.13 21.98
CA PHE A 84 -6.18 -31.42 21.31
C PHE A 84 -5.90 -32.56 22.27
N GLU A 85 -5.08 -32.34 23.31
CA GLU A 85 -4.75 -33.36 24.31
C GLU A 85 -5.91 -33.65 25.29
N SER A 86 -6.70 -32.62 25.60
CA SER A 86 -7.80 -32.75 26.58
C SER A 86 -9.11 -33.29 25.98
N THR A 87 -9.21 -33.42 24.64
CA THR A 87 -10.46 -33.69 23.96
C THR A 87 -10.49 -35.09 23.35
N ASP A 88 -10.95 -36.05 24.11
CA ASP A 88 -11.16 -37.44 23.66
C ASP A 88 -12.48 -37.64 22.88
N LYS A 89 -13.28 -36.63 22.71
CA LYS A 89 -14.61 -36.72 22.10
C LYS A 89 -14.65 -36.25 20.68
N THR A 90 -15.16 -37.07 19.78
CA THR A 90 -15.62 -36.62 18.47
C THR A 90 -16.68 -35.54 18.66
N PRO A 91 -16.47 -34.29 18.22
CA PRO A 91 -17.44 -33.22 18.40
C PRO A 91 -18.74 -33.58 17.69
N ASN A 92 -19.87 -33.23 18.31
CA ASN A 92 -21.17 -33.32 17.65
C ASN A 92 -21.17 -32.45 16.40
N HIS A 93 -21.62 -33.01 15.29
CA HIS A 93 -21.80 -32.23 14.06
C HIS A 93 -23.04 -31.37 14.20
N TYR A 94 -22.90 -30.09 13.84
CA TYR A 94 -24.07 -29.30 13.55
C TYR A 94 -24.67 -29.75 12.20
N ASN A 95 -25.98 -29.96 12.17
CA ASN A 95 -26.67 -30.39 10.94
C ASN A 95 -26.99 -29.18 10.06
N SER A 96 -25.95 -28.58 9.47
CA SER A 96 -26.06 -27.39 8.62
C SER A 96 -26.91 -27.67 7.38
N LYS A 97 -27.77 -26.71 7.03
CA LYS A 97 -28.46 -26.70 5.76
C LYS A 97 -27.58 -26.04 4.67
N SER A 98 -27.83 -26.40 3.42
CA SER A 98 -27.04 -25.88 2.29
C SER A 98 -27.04 -24.36 2.15
N GLY A 99 -28.13 -23.71 2.50
CA GLY A 99 -28.29 -22.25 2.44
C GLY A 99 -27.84 -21.50 3.69
N GLU A 100 -27.45 -22.20 4.78
CA GLU A 100 -26.97 -21.52 5.99
C GLU A 100 -25.57 -20.94 5.82
N PRO A 101 -25.21 -19.84 6.54
CA PRO A 101 -23.89 -19.25 6.53
C PRO A 101 -22.78 -20.24 6.90
N ALA A 102 -21.66 -20.20 6.19
CA ALA A 102 -20.55 -21.09 6.36
C ALA A 102 -19.23 -20.37 6.60
N TYR A 103 -18.92 -19.36 5.81
CA TYR A 103 -17.72 -18.55 5.97
C TYR A 103 -17.92 -17.13 5.47
N LEU A 104 -17.13 -16.22 6.03
CA LEU A 104 -17.14 -14.79 5.74
C LEU A 104 -15.74 -14.36 5.29
N VAL A 105 -15.62 -13.77 4.12
CA VAL A 105 -14.34 -13.29 3.58
C VAL A 105 -14.39 -11.79 3.40
N TYR A 106 -13.37 -11.08 3.90
CA TYR A 106 -13.29 -9.65 3.75
C TYR A 106 -12.54 -9.26 2.46
N THR A 107 -13.12 -8.35 1.72
CA THR A 107 -12.57 -7.78 0.48
C THR A 107 -12.43 -6.26 0.61
N SER A 108 -11.46 -5.68 -0.11
CA SER A 108 -11.28 -4.22 -0.13
C SER A 108 -12.52 -3.54 -0.71
N GLY A 109 -13.24 -2.79 0.13
CA GLY A 109 -14.40 -2.01 -0.27
C GLY A 109 -14.03 -0.74 -1.04
N THR A 110 -14.98 -0.20 -1.81
CA THR A 110 -14.85 1.11 -2.48
C THR A 110 -14.92 2.28 -1.50
N THR A 111 -15.45 2.06 -0.29
CA THR A 111 -15.66 3.04 0.79
C THR A 111 -14.45 3.20 1.74
N GLY A 112 -13.34 2.50 1.48
CA GLY A 112 -12.13 2.56 2.30
C GLY A 112 -12.04 1.49 3.39
N TYR A 113 -13.15 0.95 3.89
CA TYR A 113 -13.15 -0.17 4.83
C TYR A 113 -13.39 -1.51 4.11
N PRO A 114 -12.76 -2.63 4.56
CA PRO A 114 -13.08 -3.94 4.03
C PRO A 114 -14.54 -4.31 4.30
N LYS A 115 -15.21 -4.90 3.30
CA LYS A 115 -16.57 -5.43 3.46
C LYS A 115 -16.58 -6.94 3.47
N GLY A 116 -17.40 -7.53 4.32
CA GLY A 116 -17.56 -8.96 4.46
C GLY A 116 -18.46 -9.54 3.38
N VAL A 117 -18.01 -10.59 2.70
CA VAL A 117 -18.78 -11.38 1.73
C VAL A 117 -19.17 -12.69 2.38
N LEU A 118 -20.46 -12.87 2.68
CA LEU A 118 -20.98 -14.03 3.40
C LEU A 118 -21.34 -15.15 2.44
N HIS A 119 -20.75 -16.33 2.65
CA HIS A 119 -21.01 -17.52 1.86
C HIS A 119 -21.77 -18.60 2.64
N SER A 120 -22.60 -19.34 1.90
CA SER A 120 -23.34 -20.49 2.43
C SER A 120 -22.54 -21.80 2.27
N HIS A 121 -23.02 -22.87 2.94
CA HIS A 121 -22.48 -24.23 2.78
C HIS A 121 -22.58 -24.74 1.35
N ARG A 122 -23.63 -24.36 0.58
CA ARG A 122 -23.81 -24.76 -0.83
C ARG A 122 -22.70 -24.26 -1.75
N SER A 123 -21.95 -23.21 -1.36
CA SER A 123 -20.88 -22.64 -2.17
C SER A 123 -19.76 -23.66 -2.46
N LEU A 124 -19.53 -24.65 -1.58
CA LEU A 124 -18.59 -25.74 -1.85
C LEU A 124 -19.01 -26.58 -3.06
N VAL A 125 -20.31 -26.87 -3.20
CA VAL A 125 -20.85 -27.57 -4.37
C VAL A 125 -20.86 -26.65 -5.59
N GLY A 126 -21.16 -25.37 -5.39
CA GLY A 126 -21.14 -24.33 -6.44
C GLY A 126 -19.77 -24.14 -7.11
N ARG A 127 -18.70 -24.64 -6.49
CA ARG A 127 -17.35 -24.63 -7.06
C ARG A 127 -17.03 -25.82 -7.97
N THR A 128 -17.94 -26.81 -8.04
CA THR A 128 -17.77 -28.01 -8.87
C THR A 128 -17.53 -27.71 -10.36
N PRO A 129 -18.14 -26.71 -11.01
CA PRO A 129 -17.82 -26.34 -12.38
C PRO A 129 -16.33 -26.12 -12.60
N ALA A 130 -15.66 -25.37 -11.72
CA ALA A 130 -14.21 -25.12 -11.80
C ALA A 130 -13.40 -26.41 -11.66
N THR A 131 -13.75 -27.31 -10.74
CA THR A 131 -13.01 -28.57 -10.53
C THR A 131 -13.07 -29.48 -11.75
N LYS A 132 -14.18 -29.45 -12.47
CA LYS A 132 -14.38 -30.24 -13.69
C LYS A 132 -13.80 -29.58 -14.96
N PHE A 133 -13.83 -28.29 -15.04
CA PHE A 133 -13.52 -27.56 -16.27
C PHE A 133 -12.15 -26.90 -16.25
N TRP A 134 -11.77 -26.28 -15.13
CA TRP A 134 -10.52 -25.51 -15.02
C TRP A 134 -9.35 -26.30 -14.43
N PHE A 135 -9.57 -27.02 -13.30
CA PHE A 135 -8.47 -27.69 -12.58
C PHE A 135 -7.88 -28.90 -13.32
N ASN A 136 -8.66 -29.61 -14.14
CA ASN A 136 -8.20 -30.83 -14.80
C ASN A 136 -7.55 -31.83 -13.83
N PHE A 137 -8.18 -32.04 -12.67
CA PHE A 137 -7.67 -32.96 -11.63
C PHE A 137 -7.46 -34.38 -12.15
N LYS A 138 -6.36 -34.98 -11.72
CA LYS A 138 -6.02 -36.38 -11.92
C LYS A 138 -5.77 -37.04 -10.59
N GLU A 139 -5.86 -38.37 -10.58
CA GLU A 139 -5.57 -39.17 -9.38
C GLU A 139 -4.20 -38.82 -8.79
N ASN A 140 -4.15 -38.67 -7.46
CA ASN A 140 -2.94 -38.33 -6.70
C ASN A 140 -2.33 -36.95 -6.97
N ASP A 141 -3.09 -35.99 -7.47
CA ASP A 141 -2.60 -34.62 -7.63
C ASP A 141 -2.16 -34.00 -6.30
N ARG A 142 -1.09 -33.25 -6.40
CA ARG A 142 -0.47 -32.50 -5.30
C ARG A 142 -0.40 -31.03 -5.68
N ILE A 143 -1.14 -30.21 -4.96
CA ILE A 143 -1.39 -28.81 -5.30
C ILE A 143 -0.52 -27.89 -4.44
N MET A 144 0.19 -26.98 -5.10
CA MET A 144 0.91 -25.87 -4.49
C MET A 144 0.35 -24.55 -4.99
N HIS A 145 0.08 -23.64 -4.06
CA HIS A 145 -0.32 -22.26 -4.38
C HIS A 145 0.68 -21.27 -3.78
N SER A 146 1.05 -20.24 -4.54
CA SER A 146 1.99 -19.21 -4.10
C SER A 146 1.41 -18.15 -3.13
N GLY A 147 0.10 -18.09 -2.99
CA GLY A 147 -0.59 -17.13 -2.11
C GLY A 147 -0.89 -17.69 -0.73
N LYS A 148 -1.46 -16.84 0.13
CA LYS A 148 -1.84 -17.16 1.52
C LYS A 148 -3.35 -17.41 1.65
N PHE A 149 -3.75 -18.28 2.58
CA PHE A 149 -5.13 -18.79 2.75
C PHE A 149 -6.17 -17.74 3.23
N ASN A 150 -5.78 -16.53 3.49
CA ASN A 150 -6.69 -15.43 3.80
C ASN A 150 -7.34 -14.80 2.54
N TRP A 151 -6.81 -15.09 1.37
CA TRP A 151 -7.34 -14.57 0.11
C TRP A 151 -8.32 -15.59 -0.50
N THR A 152 -9.50 -15.13 -0.94
CA THR A 152 -10.59 -15.98 -1.46
C THR A 152 -10.12 -16.92 -2.58
N TYR A 153 -9.26 -16.42 -3.46
CA TYR A 153 -8.66 -17.21 -4.53
C TYR A 153 -7.86 -18.40 -3.97
N VAL A 154 -6.98 -18.16 -3.01
CA VAL A 154 -6.14 -19.21 -2.40
C VAL A 154 -6.97 -20.13 -1.53
N LEU A 155 -7.89 -19.57 -0.72
CA LEU A 155 -8.79 -20.34 0.13
C LEU A 155 -9.60 -21.36 -0.70
N GLY A 156 -10.05 -20.94 -1.88
CA GLY A 156 -10.72 -21.82 -2.82
C GLY A 156 -9.79 -22.82 -3.47
N SER A 157 -8.87 -22.33 -4.29
CA SER A 157 -8.07 -23.15 -5.20
C SER A 157 -6.98 -23.99 -4.51
N ALA A 158 -6.54 -23.58 -3.32
CA ALA A 158 -5.49 -24.30 -2.58
C ALA A 158 -5.99 -25.00 -1.31
N LEU A 159 -7.23 -24.83 -0.90
CA LEU A 159 -7.77 -25.52 0.27
C LEU A 159 -9.09 -26.23 -0.05
N MET A 160 -10.14 -25.44 -0.40
CA MET A 160 -11.50 -26.01 -0.55
C MET A 160 -11.58 -27.01 -1.70
N ASP A 161 -11.20 -26.60 -2.91
CA ASP A 161 -11.38 -27.42 -4.11
C ASP A 161 -10.54 -28.70 -4.09
N PRO A 162 -9.22 -28.65 -3.78
CA PRO A 162 -8.41 -29.86 -3.72
C PRO A 162 -8.86 -30.83 -2.63
N LEU A 163 -9.11 -30.35 -1.40
CA LEU A 163 -9.49 -31.23 -0.29
C LEU A 163 -10.90 -31.81 -0.48
N PHE A 164 -11.84 -31.05 -1.05
CA PHE A 164 -13.16 -31.55 -1.39
C PHE A 164 -13.11 -32.68 -2.42
N ASN A 165 -12.12 -32.66 -3.31
CA ASN A 165 -11.89 -33.71 -4.32
C ASN A 165 -10.88 -34.78 -3.90
N GLY A 166 -10.40 -34.78 -2.65
CA GLY A 166 -9.53 -35.84 -2.09
C GLY A 166 -8.06 -35.72 -2.51
N HIS A 167 -7.61 -34.53 -2.95
CA HIS A 167 -6.22 -34.28 -3.36
C HIS A 167 -5.36 -33.77 -2.21
N THR A 168 -4.04 -33.82 -2.40
CA THR A 168 -3.04 -33.34 -1.43
C THR A 168 -2.77 -31.85 -1.65
N VAL A 169 -2.78 -31.06 -0.58
CA VAL A 169 -2.40 -29.65 -0.57
C VAL A 169 -1.06 -29.49 0.12
N ILE A 170 -0.16 -28.73 -0.48
CA ILE A 170 1.11 -28.31 0.11
C ILE A 170 0.96 -26.86 0.60
N ALA A 171 0.85 -26.69 1.92
CA ALA A 171 0.85 -25.41 2.57
C ALA A 171 2.29 -25.00 2.91
N TYR A 172 2.64 -23.76 2.61
CA TYR A 172 3.98 -23.22 2.85
C TYR A 172 3.91 -21.87 3.56
N GLU A 173 4.75 -21.73 4.57
CA GLU A 173 5.03 -20.46 5.24
C GLU A 173 6.54 -20.21 5.21
N GLY A 174 6.93 -19.06 4.65
CA GLY A 174 8.34 -18.69 4.50
C GLY A 174 8.56 -17.64 3.43
N SER A 175 9.78 -17.52 2.92
CA SER A 175 10.17 -16.57 1.89
C SER A 175 9.40 -16.77 0.58
N ASN A 176 9.06 -15.67 -0.07
CA ASN A 176 8.40 -15.63 -1.39
C ASN A 176 9.39 -15.40 -2.55
N ASP A 177 10.68 -15.72 -2.36
CA ASP A 177 11.68 -15.59 -3.42
C ASP A 177 11.33 -16.42 -4.65
N ALA A 178 11.69 -15.95 -5.82
CA ALA A 178 11.36 -16.59 -7.09
C ALA A 178 11.79 -18.08 -7.16
N SER A 179 12.94 -18.42 -6.56
CA SER A 179 13.47 -19.80 -6.50
C SER A 179 12.70 -20.71 -5.56
N THR A 180 12.01 -20.16 -4.56
CA THR A 180 11.30 -20.91 -3.52
C THR A 180 10.26 -21.83 -4.14
N TRP A 181 9.48 -21.33 -5.08
CA TRP A 181 8.34 -22.08 -5.65
C TRP A 181 8.80 -23.34 -6.41
N ILE A 182 9.77 -23.23 -7.29
CA ILE A 182 10.28 -24.38 -8.06
C ILE A 182 10.96 -25.40 -7.13
N ASN A 183 11.71 -24.94 -6.13
CA ASN A 183 12.32 -25.82 -5.14
C ASN A 183 11.28 -26.60 -4.31
N LEU A 184 10.17 -25.94 -3.93
CA LEU A 184 9.07 -26.60 -3.22
C LEU A 184 8.32 -27.58 -4.12
N ILE A 185 8.05 -27.23 -5.38
CA ILE A 185 7.44 -28.12 -6.37
C ILE A 185 8.28 -29.38 -6.51
N LYS A 186 9.60 -29.22 -6.68
CA LYS A 186 10.55 -30.34 -6.75
C LYS A 186 10.57 -31.19 -5.47
N LYS A 187 10.71 -30.52 -4.31
CA LYS A 187 10.81 -31.19 -2.99
C LYS A 187 9.57 -32.02 -2.67
N HIS A 188 8.38 -31.52 -3.00
CA HIS A 188 7.11 -32.14 -2.63
C HIS A 188 6.44 -32.86 -3.80
N ASN A 189 7.09 -32.96 -4.97
CA ASN A 189 6.53 -33.54 -6.18
C ASN A 189 5.15 -32.96 -6.52
N CYS A 190 5.02 -31.63 -6.50
CA CYS A 190 3.76 -31.00 -6.83
C CYS A 190 3.44 -31.18 -8.31
N THR A 191 2.19 -31.46 -8.61
CA THR A 191 1.71 -31.71 -9.97
C THR A 191 0.97 -30.54 -10.57
N ILE A 192 0.37 -29.73 -9.70
CA ILE A 192 -0.34 -28.48 -10.07
C ILE A 192 0.29 -27.30 -9.31
N PHE A 193 0.68 -26.28 -10.05
CA PHE A 193 1.13 -25.01 -9.47
C PHE A 193 0.12 -23.90 -9.80
N ILE A 194 -0.29 -23.16 -8.76
CA ILE A 194 -1.25 -22.06 -8.85
C ILE A 194 -0.56 -20.80 -8.39
N GLY A 195 -0.51 -19.81 -9.26
CA GLY A 195 0.11 -18.51 -8.97
C GLY A 195 -0.63 -17.35 -9.60
N VAL A 196 -0.28 -16.14 -9.20
CA VAL A 196 -0.66 -14.93 -9.93
C VAL A 196 0.37 -14.66 -11.03
N PRO A 197 0.04 -13.89 -12.08
CA PRO A 197 0.98 -13.56 -13.17
C PRO A 197 2.31 -12.99 -12.68
N THR A 198 2.29 -12.17 -11.64
CA THR A 198 3.49 -11.62 -10.99
C THR A 198 4.48 -12.70 -10.52
N ILE A 199 4.00 -13.82 -9.97
CA ILE A 199 4.88 -14.91 -9.51
C ILE A 199 5.50 -15.64 -10.71
N TYR A 200 4.73 -15.92 -11.76
CA TYR A 200 5.25 -16.52 -12.99
C TYR A 200 6.34 -15.62 -13.62
N ARG A 201 6.11 -14.31 -13.67
CA ARG A 201 7.09 -13.33 -14.15
C ARG A 201 8.37 -13.36 -13.31
N GLN A 202 8.27 -13.38 -11.99
CA GLN A 202 9.44 -13.44 -11.11
C GLN A 202 10.25 -14.73 -11.32
N ILE A 203 9.61 -15.88 -11.51
CA ILE A 203 10.30 -17.13 -11.82
C ILE A 203 11.06 -17.01 -13.13
N ILE A 204 10.42 -16.49 -14.19
CA ILE A 204 11.05 -16.29 -15.51
C ILE A 204 12.23 -15.31 -15.44
N GLN A 205 12.08 -14.17 -14.75
CA GLN A 205 13.08 -13.10 -14.77
C GLN A 205 14.24 -13.33 -13.81
N LYS A 206 14.00 -14.03 -12.68
CA LYS A 206 14.98 -14.12 -11.60
C LYS A 206 15.58 -15.49 -11.41
N THR A 207 15.20 -16.47 -12.23
CA THR A 207 15.73 -17.85 -12.16
C THR A 207 15.94 -18.42 -13.56
N ASP A 208 16.80 -19.44 -13.65
CA ASP A 208 17.05 -20.20 -14.87
C ASP A 208 16.36 -21.59 -14.85
N PHE A 209 15.43 -21.82 -13.93
CA PHE A 209 14.72 -23.09 -13.81
C PHE A 209 13.92 -23.42 -15.08
N LYS A 210 13.87 -24.73 -15.38
CA LYS A 210 13.13 -25.34 -16.48
C LYS A 210 12.26 -26.49 -15.98
N LEU A 211 11.46 -27.07 -16.87
CA LEU A 211 10.61 -28.23 -16.54
C LEU A 211 11.40 -29.42 -15.97
N GLU A 212 12.63 -29.63 -16.44
CA GLU A 212 13.53 -30.69 -15.96
C GLU A 212 13.87 -30.56 -14.48
N ASP A 213 13.83 -29.34 -13.93
CA ASP A 213 14.04 -29.11 -12.49
C ASP A 213 12.82 -29.47 -11.63
N CYS A 214 11.64 -29.53 -12.25
CA CYS A 214 10.38 -29.87 -11.58
C CYS A 214 9.52 -30.82 -12.43
N PRO A 215 10.00 -32.05 -12.74
CA PRO A 215 9.38 -32.96 -13.72
C PRO A 215 8.00 -33.47 -13.31
N SER A 216 7.62 -33.32 -12.04
CA SER A 216 6.26 -33.64 -11.56
C SER A 216 5.21 -32.63 -11.98
N LEU A 217 5.62 -31.37 -12.29
CA LEU A 217 4.71 -30.29 -12.65
C LEU A 217 4.07 -30.59 -14.01
N ARG A 218 2.75 -30.74 -14.03
CA ARG A 218 1.98 -31.03 -15.24
C ARG A 218 0.96 -29.96 -15.60
N TYR A 219 0.64 -29.04 -14.68
CA TYR A 219 -0.45 -28.10 -14.86
C TYR A 219 -0.19 -26.80 -14.10
N CYS A 220 -0.37 -25.69 -14.79
CA CYS A 220 -0.19 -24.36 -14.22
C CYS A 220 -1.45 -23.54 -14.35
N MET A 221 -1.81 -22.82 -13.29
CA MET A 221 -3.06 -22.07 -13.21
C MET A 221 -2.81 -20.63 -12.70
N SER A 222 -3.60 -19.69 -13.19
CA SER A 222 -3.51 -18.30 -12.79
C SER A 222 -4.88 -17.64 -12.67
N ALA A 223 -5.03 -16.70 -11.75
CA ALA A 223 -6.19 -15.81 -11.63
C ALA A 223 -5.86 -14.56 -10.81
N GLY A 224 -6.79 -13.61 -10.74
CA GLY A 224 -6.70 -12.40 -9.92
C GLY A 224 -6.04 -11.20 -10.60
N GLU A 225 -5.24 -11.43 -11.63
CA GLU A 225 -4.65 -10.42 -12.52
C GLU A 225 -4.68 -10.96 -13.95
N HIS A 226 -4.61 -10.09 -14.94
CA HIS A 226 -4.56 -10.52 -16.33
C HIS A 226 -3.18 -11.10 -16.69
N LEU A 227 -3.16 -12.29 -17.27
CA LEU A 227 -1.96 -12.94 -17.79
C LEU A 227 -1.65 -12.41 -19.19
N SER A 228 -0.50 -11.72 -19.36
CA SER A 228 -0.11 -11.20 -20.67
C SER A 228 0.29 -12.33 -21.63
N ASP A 229 0.05 -12.08 -22.93
CA ASP A 229 0.41 -12.99 -24.02
C ASP A 229 1.90 -13.31 -24.02
N GLU A 230 2.73 -12.29 -23.74
CA GLU A 230 4.17 -12.41 -23.62
C GLU A 230 4.57 -13.38 -22.50
N MET A 231 3.98 -13.21 -21.30
CA MET A 231 4.28 -14.08 -20.16
C MET A 231 3.88 -15.54 -20.45
N LEU A 232 2.72 -15.75 -21.08
CA LEU A 232 2.30 -17.08 -21.49
C LEU A 232 3.28 -17.68 -22.51
N GLY A 233 3.78 -16.87 -23.46
CA GLY A 233 4.79 -17.26 -24.46
C GLY A 233 6.11 -17.68 -23.80
N LEU A 234 6.66 -16.83 -22.91
CA LEU A 234 7.90 -17.10 -22.18
C LEU A 234 7.80 -18.36 -21.30
N TRP A 235 6.64 -18.57 -20.67
CA TRP A 235 6.40 -19.77 -19.85
C TRP A 235 6.36 -21.03 -20.71
N ARG A 236 5.66 -21.00 -21.86
CA ARG A 236 5.63 -22.09 -22.83
C ARG A 236 7.00 -22.44 -23.34
N GLU A 237 7.82 -21.45 -23.71
CA GLU A 237 9.18 -21.66 -24.21
C GLU A 237 10.06 -22.35 -23.15
N ARG A 238 10.00 -21.92 -21.88
CA ARG A 238 10.89 -22.40 -20.82
C ARG A 238 10.41 -23.69 -20.16
N PHE A 239 9.11 -23.81 -19.90
CA PHE A 239 8.54 -24.94 -19.15
C PHE A 239 7.75 -25.91 -20.04
N ASN A 240 7.57 -25.63 -21.33
CA ASN A 240 6.75 -26.42 -22.24
C ASN A 240 5.35 -26.73 -21.67
N GLN A 241 4.75 -25.75 -21.00
CA GLN A 241 3.48 -25.86 -20.29
C GLN A 241 2.63 -24.63 -20.56
N ASP A 242 1.31 -24.80 -20.56
CA ASP A 242 0.36 -23.70 -20.57
C ASP A 242 0.05 -23.19 -19.16
N ILE A 243 -0.36 -21.93 -19.06
CA ILE A 243 -0.97 -21.38 -17.86
C ILE A 243 -2.46 -21.14 -18.15
N TYR A 244 -3.31 -21.82 -17.41
CA TYR A 244 -4.76 -21.73 -17.55
C TYR A 244 -5.31 -20.63 -16.65
N GLU A 245 -5.72 -19.52 -17.27
CA GLU A 245 -6.26 -18.35 -16.57
C GLU A 245 -7.73 -18.52 -16.23
N ALA A 246 -8.18 -17.89 -15.11
CA ALA A 246 -9.57 -17.77 -14.75
C ALA A 246 -9.92 -16.37 -14.27
N ILE A 247 -11.16 -15.96 -14.51
CA ILE A 247 -11.82 -14.80 -13.89
C ILE A 247 -12.70 -15.28 -12.76
N GLY A 248 -12.58 -14.58 -11.64
CA GLY A 248 -13.42 -14.80 -10.47
C GLY A 248 -13.44 -13.58 -9.56
N MET A 249 -14.30 -13.64 -8.57
CA MET A 249 -14.45 -12.60 -7.56
C MET A 249 -14.79 -13.21 -6.21
N SER A 250 -14.67 -12.43 -5.15
CA SER A 250 -14.97 -12.92 -3.80
C SER A 250 -16.41 -13.37 -3.65
N GLU A 251 -17.31 -12.78 -4.40
CA GLU A 251 -18.77 -13.01 -4.35
C GLU A 251 -19.22 -14.32 -5.01
N CYS A 252 -18.45 -14.87 -5.98
CA CYS A 252 -18.83 -16.11 -6.68
C CYS A 252 -17.68 -17.05 -7.02
N SER A 253 -16.46 -16.76 -6.49
CA SER A 253 -15.27 -17.53 -6.84
C SER A 253 -14.89 -17.37 -8.33
N TYR A 254 -14.53 -18.43 -9.04
CA TYR A 254 -14.19 -18.38 -10.47
C TYR A 254 -15.31 -19.02 -11.31
N TYR A 255 -15.74 -18.35 -12.34
CA TYR A 255 -16.88 -18.71 -13.17
C TYR A 255 -16.58 -18.65 -14.68
N ILE A 256 -15.46 -18.04 -15.08
CA ILE A 256 -14.93 -18.01 -16.45
C ILE A 256 -13.50 -18.50 -16.40
N SER A 257 -13.09 -19.41 -17.29
CA SER A 257 -11.70 -19.87 -17.36
C SER A 257 -11.34 -20.49 -18.69
N HIS A 258 -10.03 -20.61 -18.93
CA HIS A 258 -9.50 -21.55 -19.90
C HIS A 258 -9.68 -23.00 -19.43
N SER A 259 -9.60 -23.95 -20.37
CA SER A 259 -9.73 -25.37 -20.12
C SER A 259 -8.81 -26.13 -21.08
N VAL A 260 -8.39 -27.34 -20.70
CA VAL A 260 -7.66 -28.24 -21.59
C VAL A 260 -8.51 -28.70 -22.79
N ASN A 261 -9.82 -28.54 -22.72
CA ASN A 261 -10.74 -28.96 -23.76
C ASN A 261 -10.81 -27.97 -24.94
N ASN A 262 -10.30 -26.76 -24.76
CA ASN A 262 -10.33 -25.70 -25.76
C ASN A 262 -8.93 -25.05 -25.90
N PRO A 263 -8.53 -24.67 -27.12
CA PRO A 263 -7.28 -23.92 -27.31
C PRO A 263 -7.26 -22.65 -26.48
N ILE A 264 -6.13 -22.32 -25.86
CA ILE A 264 -5.96 -21.02 -25.20
C ILE A 264 -5.83 -19.95 -26.29
N ARG A 265 -6.71 -18.96 -26.24
CA ARG A 265 -6.58 -17.72 -27.02
C ARG A 265 -5.91 -16.66 -26.14
N PRO A 266 -4.68 -16.26 -26.42
CA PRO A 266 -4.03 -15.21 -25.66
C PRO A 266 -4.90 -13.94 -25.59
N GLY A 267 -4.98 -13.33 -24.40
CA GLY A 267 -5.81 -12.14 -24.15
C GLY A 267 -7.29 -12.39 -23.90
N SER A 268 -7.84 -13.60 -24.16
CA SER A 268 -9.18 -13.98 -23.72
C SER A 268 -9.15 -14.54 -22.30
N ALA A 269 -10.28 -14.52 -21.63
CA ALA A 269 -10.48 -15.17 -20.33
C ALA A 269 -10.96 -16.64 -20.44
N GLY A 270 -11.10 -17.16 -21.66
CA GLY A 270 -11.65 -18.49 -21.92
C GLY A 270 -13.16 -18.49 -22.03
N PHE A 271 -13.83 -19.40 -21.34
CA PHE A 271 -15.27 -19.66 -21.45
C PHE A 271 -15.96 -19.56 -20.10
N VAL A 272 -17.26 -19.25 -20.11
CA VAL A 272 -18.12 -19.50 -18.96
C VAL A 272 -18.04 -20.98 -18.60
N GLN A 273 -17.71 -21.30 -17.34
CA GLN A 273 -17.60 -22.68 -16.89
C GLN A 273 -18.99 -23.37 -16.90
N PRO A 274 -19.10 -24.55 -17.49
CA PRO A 274 -20.38 -25.24 -17.55
C PRO A 274 -20.94 -25.56 -16.15
N GLY A 275 -22.12 -25.04 -15.85
CA GLY A 275 -22.77 -25.17 -14.54
C GLY A 275 -22.93 -23.86 -13.79
N HIS A 276 -22.22 -22.80 -14.17
CA HIS A 276 -22.50 -21.44 -13.72
C HIS A 276 -23.56 -20.76 -14.58
N ILE A 277 -24.36 -19.89 -13.97
CA ILE A 277 -25.39 -19.10 -14.62
C ILE A 277 -24.82 -17.70 -14.85
N VAL A 278 -24.09 -17.52 -15.96
CA VAL A 278 -23.42 -16.26 -16.29
C VAL A 278 -23.93 -15.75 -17.63
N LYS A 279 -24.32 -14.47 -17.67
CA LYS A 279 -24.73 -13.75 -18.88
C LYS A 279 -23.96 -12.44 -19.01
N LEU A 280 -23.91 -11.92 -20.23
CA LEU A 280 -23.48 -10.56 -20.52
C LEU A 280 -24.74 -9.74 -20.80
N LEU A 281 -25.08 -8.82 -19.88
CA LEU A 281 -26.32 -8.02 -19.99
C LEU A 281 -25.94 -6.55 -20.21
N ASP A 282 -26.80 -5.86 -20.98
CA ASP A 282 -26.79 -4.41 -20.97
C ASP A 282 -27.40 -3.94 -19.63
N PRO A 283 -26.69 -3.11 -18.84
CA PRO A 283 -27.13 -2.72 -17.50
C PRO A 283 -28.33 -1.77 -17.47
N GLU A 284 -28.71 -1.16 -18.61
CA GLU A 284 -29.87 -0.27 -18.71
C GLU A 284 -31.11 -0.99 -19.16
N THR A 285 -30.99 -1.87 -20.17
CA THR A 285 -32.14 -2.62 -20.72
C THR A 285 -32.35 -3.97 -20.05
N LEU A 286 -31.34 -4.52 -19.36
CA LEU A 286 -31.30 -5.86 -18.76
C LEU A 286 -31.39 -6.99 -19.78
N GLU A 287 -31.25 -6.69 -21.08
CA GLU A 287 -31.25 -7.68 -22.16
C GLU A 287 -29.85 -8.27 -22.36
N GLU A 288 -29.79 -9.53 -22.81
CA GLU A 288 -28.50 -10.17 -23.14
C GLU A 288 -27.93 -9.57 -24.42
N VAL A 289 -26.67 -9.11 -24.36
CA VAL A 289 -25.99 -8.49 -25.50
C VAL A 289 -25.61 -9.52 -26.56
N GLY A 290 -25.48 -9.07 -27.81
CA GLY A 290 -25.11 -9.90 -28.95
C GLY A 290 -23.63 -10.32 -28.94
N VAL A 291 -23.25 -11.08 -29.97
CA VAL A 291 -21.84 -11.46 -30.22
C VAL A 291 -21.07 -10.23 -30.63
N GLU A 292 -19.86 -10.06 -30.09
CA GLU A 292 -18.98 -8.88 -30.20
C GLU A 292 -19.50 -7.59 -29.55
N GLU A 293 -20.65 -7.64 -28.90
CA GLU A 293 -21.19 -6.52 -28.15
C GLU A 293 -20.71 -6.55 -26.69
N GLU A 294 -20.53 -5.37 -26.12
CA GLU A 294 -20.09 -5.18 -24.75
C GLU A 294 -21.27 -5.29 -23.79
N GLY A 295 -21.13 -6.13 -22.77
CA GLY A 295 -22.13 -6.27 -21.70
C GLY A 295 -21.45 -6.43 -20.34
N MET A 296 -22.21 -6.14 -19.29
CA MET A 296 -21.79 -6.42 -17.94
C MET A 296 -21.92 -7.90 -17.64
N ILE A 297 -20.89 -8.47 -17.01
CA ILE A 297 -20.96 -9.86 -16.53
C ILE A 297 -21.96 -9.90 -15.38
N CYS A 298 -22.99 -10.71 -15.53
CA CYS A 298 -24.05 -10.90 -14.55
C CYS A 298 -24.16 -12.37 -14.18
N ILE A 299 -24.31 -12.67 -12.88
CA ILE A 299 -24.40 -14.02 -12.33
C ILE A 299 -25.81 -14.23 -11.81
N GLY A 300 -26.48 -15.29 -12.25
CA GLY A 300 -27.83 -15.60 -11.79
C GLY A 300 -27.88 -15.83 -10.28
N GLU A 301 -28.91 -15.32 -9.62
CA GLU A 301 -29.10 -15.46 -8.17
C GLU A 301 -29.28 -16.92 -7.73
N ASP A 302 -29.71 -17.79 -8.62
CA ASP A 302 -29.82 -19.24 -8.40
C ASP A 302 -28.48 -19.98 -8.53
N ASP A 303 -27.38 -19.29 -8.91
CA ASP A 303 -26.07 -19.91 -8.98
C ASP A 303 -25.63 -20.35 -7.58
N PRO A 304 -25.34 -21.66 -7.35
CA PRO A 304 -24.99 -22.14 -6.01
C PRO A 304 -23.67 -21.61 -5.49
N GLY A 305 -22.80 -21.08 -6.36
CA GLY A 305 -21.52 -20.46 -6.00
C GLY A 305 -21.66 -19.02 -5.54
N LEU A 306 -22.81 -18.37 -5.80
CA LEU A 306 -23.02 -16.97 -5.45
C LEU A 306 -23.15 -16.79 -3.93
N PHE A 307 -22.55 -15.72 -3.41
CA PHE A 307 -22.61 -15.32 -2.00
C PHE A 307 -24.05 -15.06 -1.52
N LEU A 308 -24.24 -15.08 -0.19
CA LEU A 308 -25.56 -14.78 0.40
C LEU A 308 -25.82 -13.28 0.38
N GLU A 309 -24.92 -12.50 0.96
CA GLU A 309 -25.04 -11.05 1.13
C GLU A 309 -23.70 -10.41 1.48
N TYR A 310 -23.60 -9.12 1.36
CA TYR A 310 -22.57 -8.34 2.04
C TYR A 310 -22.96 -8.22 3.51
N TRP A 311 -22.07 -8.66 4.41
CA TRP A 311 -22.31 -8.75 5.84
C TRP A 311 -22.73 -7.41 6.42
N GLN A 312 -23.92 -7.36 7.04
CA GLN A 312 -24.51 -6.16 7.62
C GLN A 312 -24.69 -4.97 6.66
N LEU A 313 -24.67 -5.20 5.34
CA LEU A 313 -24.81 -4.17 4.30
C LEU A 313 -25.98 -4.51 3.37
N GLU A 314 -27.21 -4.50 3.92
CA GLU A 314 -28.43 -4.88 3.20
C GLU A 314 -28.67 -4.01 1.95
N GLU A 315 -28.46 -2.69 2.08
CA GLU A 315 -28.64 -1.76 0.96
C GLU A 315 -27.63 -2.01 -0.17
N GLU A 316 -26.37 -2.29 0.16
CA GLU A 316 -25.35 -2.61 -0.86
C GLU A 316 -25.63 -3.94 -1.53
N THR A 317 -26.10 -4.92 -0.76
CA THR A 317 -26.53 -6.21 -1.31
C THR A 317 -27.69 -6.02 -2.29
N ALA A 318 -28.71 -5.27 -1.91
CA ALA A 318 -29.85 -4.98 -2.77
C ALA A 318 -29.46 -4.20 -4.05
N LYS A 319 -28.61 -3.19 -3.93
CA LYS A 319 -28.11 -2.40 -5.07
C LYS A 319 -27.28 -3.23 -6.08
N SER A 320 -26.69 -4.33 -5.64
CA SER A 320 -25.89 -5.20 -6.50
C SER A 320 -26.72 -6.25 -7.27
N ARG A 321 -28.04 -6.34 -7.01
CA ARG A 321 -28.92 -7.37 -7.57
C ARG A 321 -30.12 -6.74 -8.26
N HIS A 322 -30.37 -7.17 -9.48
CA HIS A 322 -31.49 -6.70 -10.27
C HIS A 322 -32.01 -7.84 -11.15
N ASP A 323 -33.34 -7.99 -11.23
CA ASP A 323 -34.05 -8.93 -12.11
C ASP A 323 -33.48 -10.37 -12.06
N GLY A 324 -33.18 -10.89 -10.87
CA GLY A 324 -32.66 -12.25 -10.66
C GLY A 324 -31.18 -12.44 -11.00
N TYR A 325 -30.41 -11.35 -11.18
CA TYR A 325 -28.98 -11.38 -11.43
C TYR A 325 -28.21 -10.52 -10.46
N PHE A 326 -27.04 -11.00 -10.07
CA PHE A 326 -26.00 -10.22 -9.42
C PHE A 326 -25.12 -9.55 -10.47
N PHE A 327 -24.95 -8.24 -10.37
CA PHE A 327 -24.18 -7.41 -11.29
C PHE A 327 -22.75 -7.23 -10.76
N THR A 328 -21.78 -7.85 -11.44
CA THR A 328 -20.39 -7.90 -10.98
C THR A 328 -19.66 -6.57 -11.07
N GLY A 329 -20.12 -5.65 -11.92
CA GLY A 329 -19.42 -4.43 -12.27
C GLY A 329 -18.30 -4.62 -13.30
N ASP A 330 -18.06 -5.84 -13.74
CA ASP A 330 -17.06 -6.20 -14.75
C ASP A 330 -17.70 -6.27 -16.14
N TYR A 331 -17.11 -5.63 -17.14
CA TYR A 331 -17.56 -5.65 -18.53
C TYR A 331 -16.74 -6.62 -19.38
N ALA A 332 -17.41 -7.31 -20.26
CA ALA A 332 -16.82 -8.24 -21.20
C ALA A 332 -17.60 -8.26 -22.53
N LYS A 333 -17.01 -8.86 -23.54
CA LYS A 333 -17.69 -9.24 -24.75
C LYS A 333 -17.48 -10.73 -25.06
N ARG A 334 -18.37 -11.33 -25.82
CA ARG A 334 -18.27 -12.72 -26.27
C ARG A 334 -18.02 -12.72 -27.78
N ASP A 335 -16.95 -13.39 -28.23
CA ASP A 335 -16.70 -13.54 -29.66
C ASP A 335 -17.59 -14.65 -30.29
N LYS A 336 -17.53 -14.75 -31.61
CA LYS A 336 -18.29 -15.73 -32.40
C LYS A 336 -18.02 -17.20 -32.05
N ASP A 337 -16.86 -17.48 -31.46
CA ASP A 337 -16.45 -18.82 -31.07
C ASP A 337 -16.75 -19.09 -29.58
N GLY A 338 -17.33 -18.11 -28.85
CA GLY A 338 -17.78 -18.21 -27.47
C GLY A 338 -16.75 -17.81 -26.42
N TYR A 339 -15.54 -17.35 -26.82
CA TYR A 339 -14.55 -16.85 -25.86
C TYR A 339 -15.00 -15.53 -25.26
N ILE A 340 -14.75 -15.38 -23.97
CA ILE A 340 -15.01 -14.15 -23.22
C ILE A 340 -13.77 -13.28 -23.24
N TRP A 341 -13.91 -12.02 -23.60
CA TRP A 341 -12.89 -11.00 -23.64
C TRP A 341 -13.19 -9.95 -22.58
N PHE A 342 -12.38 -9.92 -21.53
CA PHE A 342 -12.54 -8.97 -20.45
C PHE A 342 -12.18 -7.55 -20.93
N ILE A 343 -13.05 -6.58 -20.65
CA ILE A 343 -12.89 -5.18 -21.09
C ILE A 343 -12.37 -4.32 -19.95
N GLY A 344 -12.93 -4.50 -18.76
CA GLY A 344 -12.56 -3.73 -17.58
C GLY A 344 -13.71 -3.60 -16.58
N ARG A 345 -13.42 -2.96 -15.45
CA ARG A 345 -14.45 -2.62 -14.47
C ARG A 345 -15.23 -1.39 -14.90
N LYS A 346 -16.49 -1.30 -14.52
CA LYS A 346 -17.35 -0.13 -14.76
C LYS A 346 -16.65 1.19 -14.40
N ASP A 347 -15.96 1.20 -13.25
CA ASP A 347 -15.26 2.37 -12.74
C ASP A 347 -13.92 2.65 -13.44
N ASP A 348 -13.36 1.70 -14.17
CA ASP A 348 -12.04 1.80 -14.82
C ASP A 348 -12.15 2.06 -16.33
N ILE A 349 -13.33 1.86 -16.94
CA ILE A 349 -13.56 2.13 -18.37
C ILE A 349 -13.42 3.62 -18.64
N ILE A 350 -12.60 3.95 -19.63
CA ILE A 350 -12.34 5.33 -20.03
C ILE A 350 -13.43 5.81 -20.98
N ASN A 351 -14.24 6.76 -20.53
CA ASN A 351 -15.24 7.42 -21.39
C ASN A 351 -14.58 8.66 -22.03
N THR A 352 -14.21 8.57 -23.31
CA THR A 352 -13.53 9.68 -24.03
C THR A 352 -14.29 10.01 -25.30
N PHE A 353 -14.71 11.27 -25.47
CA PHE A 353 -15.43 11.77 -26.67
C PHE A 353 -16.62 10.88 -27.12
N GLY A 354 -17.37 10.30 -26.16
CA GLY A 354 -18.50 9.41 -26.42
C GLY A 354 -18.14 7.95 -26.70
N PHE A 355 -16.85 7.61 -26.71
CA PHE A 355 -16.39 6.24 -26.85
C PHE A 355 -16.05 5.63 -25.48
N ARG A 356 -16.43 4.36 -25.28
CA ARG A 356 -15.96 3.55 -24.15
C ARG A 356 -14.66 2.85 -24.57
N VAL A 357 -13.59 3.07 -23.83
CA VAL A 357 -12.26 2.54 -24.15
C VAL A 357 -11.76 1.67 -23.02
N SER A 358 -11.37 0.44 -23.35
CA SER A 358 -10.78 -0.48 -22.39
C SER A 358 -9.36 -0.07 -22.02
N PRO A 359 -9.06 0.19 -20.73
CA PRO A 359 -7.71 0.41 -20.28
C PRO A 359 -6.77 -0.75 -20.62
N HIS A 360 -7.25 -1.98 -20.47
CA HIS A 360 -6.45 -3.19 -20.69
C HIS A 360 -6.01 -3.37 -22.13
N GLU A 361 -6.82 -2.94 -23.11
CA GLU A 361 -6.43 -2.97 -24.52
C GLU A 361 -5.25 -2.03 -24.79
N ILE A 362 -5.26 -0.84 -24.19
CA ILE A 362 -4.18 0.13 -24.30
C ILE A 362 -2.93 -0.39 -23.60
N GLU A 363 -3.07 -0.85 -22.36
CA GLU A 363 -1.99 -1.40 -21.55
C GLU A 363 -1.29 -2.56 -22.25
N ARG A 364 -2.06 -3.45 -22.87
CA ARG A 364 -1.52 -4.58 -23.65
C ARG A 364 -0.63 -4.11 -24.80
N VAL A 365 -1.10 -3.13 -25.57
CA VAL A 365 -0.31 -2.59 -26.70
C VAL A 365 0.94 -1.87 -26.20
N VAL A 366 0.81 -1.02 -25.18
CA VAL A 366 1.95 -0.25 -24.66
C VAL A 366 3.03 -1.16 -24.05
N LYS A 367 2.63 -2.23 -23.38
CA LYS A 367 3.56 -3.23 -22.79
C LYS A 367 4.37 -4.02 -23.81
N THR A 368 4.03 -3.99 -25.10
CA THR A 368 4.87 -4.61 -26.16
C THR A 368 6.06 -3.75 -26.58
N HIS A 369 6.20 -2.56 -26.04
CA HIS A 369 7.35 -1.70 -26.28
C HIS A 369 8.53 -2.07 -25.38
N ASP A 370 9.73 -2.28 -25.95
CA ASP A 370 10.92 -2.81 -25.26
C ASP A 370 11.36 -2.04 -24.00
N ALA A 371 11.02 -0.74 -23.90
CA ALA A 371 11.38 0.07 -22.74
C ALA A 371 10.39 -0.03 -21.58
N VAL A 372 9.22 -0.66 -21.77
CA VAL A 372 8.10 -0.65 -20.82
C VAL A 372 8.08 -1.92 -19.97
N ALA A 373 8.22 -1.78 -18.66
CA ALA A 373 8.07 -2.86 -17.69
C ALA A 373 6.61 -3.04 -17.25
N ASP A 374 5.88 -1.93 -17.07
CA ASP A 374 4.46 -1.97 -16.71
C ASP A 374 3.74 -0.71 -17.22
N CYS A 375 2.43 -0.80 -17.44
CA CYS A 375 1.59 0.30 -17.93
C CYS A 375 0.22 0.26 -17.29
N VAL A 376 -0.28 1.42 -16.88
CA VAL A 376 -1.66 1.64 -16.43
C VAL A 376 -2.27 2.74 -17.30
N ALA A 377 -3.34 2.41 -18.03
CA ALA A 377 -4.10 3.38 -18.83
C ALA A 377 -5.32 3.87 -18.05
N PHE A 378 -5.64 5.16 -18.16
CA PHE A 378 -6.77 5.77 -17.45
C PHE A 378 -7.33 6.98 -18.20
N GLY A 379 -8.56 7.35 -17.84
CA GLY A 379 -9.14 8.62 -18.31
C GLY A 379 -8.58 9.78 -17.51
N LEU A 380 -8.12 10.81 -18.20
CA LEU A 380 -7.65 12.07 -17.60
C LEU A 380 -8.60 13.18 -18.01
N ASP A 381 -9.29 13.75 -17.03
CA ASP A 381 -10.18 14.89 -17.26
C ASP A 381 -9.34 16.15 -17.41
N ILE A 382 -9.36 16.74 -18.63
CA ILE A 382 -8.59 17.96 -18.94
C ILE A 382 -9.42 19.22 -18.83
N GLU A 383 -10.72 19.12 -19.03
CA GLU A 383 -11.73 20.18 -18.87
C GLU A 383 -13.05 19.52 -18.42
N LYS A 384 -14.03 20.32 -18.04
CA LYS A 384 -15.36 19.81 -17.72
C LYS A 384 -15.92 19.05 -18.95
N ASP A 385 -16.36 17.83 -18.74
CA ASP A 385 -16.92 16.93 -19.75
C ASP A 385 -15.94 16.54 -20.89
N LYS A 386 -14.63 16.71 -20.68
CA LYS A 386 -13.59 16.37 -21.67
C LYS A 386 -12.50 15.50 -21.07
N THR A 387 -12.66 14.20 -21.24
CA THR A 387 -11.70 13.18 -20.78
C THR A 387 -10.84 12.71 -21.95
N ILE A 388 -9.54 12.65 -21.78
CA ILE A 388 -8.58 12.06 -22.73
C ILE A 388 -8.02 10.75 -22.16
N VAL A 389 -7.51 9.91 -23.05
CA VAL A 389 -6.73 8.73 -22.65
C VAL A 389 -5.34 9.15 -22.22
N ALA A 390 -4.94 8.74 -21.03
CA ALA A 390 -3.60 8.90 -20.47
C ALA A 390 -3.00 7.55 -20.09
N ILE A 391 -1.66 7.46 -20.04
CA ILE A 391 -0.94 6.28 -19.55
C ILE A 391 0.09 6.65 -18.49
N ALA A 392 0.16 5.85 -17.43
CA ALA A 392 1.27 5.84 -16.49
C ALA A 392 2.17 4.64 -16.82
N VAL A 393 3.48 4.87 -16.94
CA VAL A 393 4.42 3.86 -17.42
C VAL A 393 5.59 3.72 -16.47
N VAL A 394 5.90 2.47 -16.08
CA VAL A 394 7.13 2.09 -15.41
C VAL A 394 8.06 1.48 -16.46
N GLY A 395 9.28 2.00 -16.58
CA GLY A 395 10.28 1.47 -17.50
C GLY A 395 11.14 0.36 -16.87
N HIS A 396 11.83 -0.44 -17.72
CA HIS A 396 12.90 -1.33 -17.24
C HIS A 396 14.09 -0.55 -16.68
N GLN A 397 14.21 0.72 -17.08
CA GLN A 397 15.15 1.73 -16.58
C GLN A 397 14.39 3.05 -16.45
N GLU A 398 15.00 4.05 -15.84
CA GLU A 398 14.41 5.39 -15.76
C GLU A 398 14.15 5.96 -17.16
N LEU A 399 12.93 6.43 -17.39
CA LEU A 399 12.47 6.89 -18.70
C LEU A 399 12.79 8.38 -18.93
N SER A 400 13.78 8.66 -19.78
CA SER A 400 14.03 10.02 -20.27
C SER A 400 12.82 10.58 -21.03
N GLN A 401 12.74 11.90 -21.18
CA GLN A 401 11.66 12.56 -21.94
C GLN A 401 11.59 12.04 -23.39
N GLU A 402 12.74 11.84 -24.03
CA GLU A 402 12.82 11.30 -25.40
C GLU A 402 12.21 9.89 -25.47
N LYS A 403 12.46 9.05 -24.45
CA LYS A 403 11.91 7.68 -24.40
C LYS A 403 10.41 7.68 -24.11
N GLN A 404 9.92 8.61 -23.30
CA GLN A 404 8.49 8.81 -23.09
C GLN A 404 7.77 9.21 -24.39
N ASP A 405 8.35 10.12 -25.18
CA ASP A 405 7.81 10.55 -26.47
C ASP A 405 7.81 9.40 -27.50
N GLU A 406 8.83 8.53 -27.47
CA GLU A 406 8.90 7.33 -28.31
C GLU A 406 7.77 6.34 -27.97
N ILE A 407 7.56 6.06 -26.68
CA ILE A 407 6.48 5.17 -26.18
C ILE A 407 5.11 5.74 -26.59
N LEU A 408 4.91 7.04 -26.43
CA LEU A 408 3.65 7.69 -26.78
C LEU A 408 3.36 7.58 -28.29
N LYS A 409 4.36 7.84 -29.14
CA LYS A 409 4.26 7.67 -30.60
C LYS A 409 4.00 6.22 -31.00
N PHE A 410 4.67 5.28 -30.33
CA PHE A 410 4.44 3.85 -30.54
C PHE A 410 2.98 3.47 -30.24
N ALA A 411 2.45 3.90 -29.11
CA ALA A 411 1.06 3.66 -28.74
C ALA A 411 0.09 4.27 -29.75
N GLN A 412 0.35 5.50 -30.20
CA GLN A 412 -0.46 6.20 -31.20
C GLN A 412 -0.44 5.53 -32.58
N ALA A 413 0.65 4.89 -32.94
CA ALA A 413 0.78 4.17 -34.24
C ALA A 413 0.06 2.80 -34.21
N ASN A 414 -0.08 2.17 -33.04
CA ASN A 414 -0.60 0.81 -32.89
C ASN A 414 -2.03 0.74 -32.30
N LEU A 415 -2.64 1.89 -31.99
CA LEU A 415 -4.00 1.98 -31.46
C LEU A 415 -4.88 2.85 -32.37
N ALA A 416 -6.18 2.55 -32.38
CA ALA A 416 -7.15 3.42 -33.05
C ALA A 416 -7.11 4.84 -32.44
N LYS A 417 -7.28 5.87 -33.28
CA LYS A 417 -7.10 7.28 -32.90
C LYS A 417 -7.86 7.71 -31.63
N TYR A 418 -9.04 7.16 -31.38
CA TYR A 418 -9.86 7.46 -30.20
C TYR A 418 -9.39 6.72 -28.94
N LYS A 419 -8.62 5.61 -29.07
CA LYS A 419 -8.01 4.85 -27.98
C LYS A 419 -6.58 5.30 -27.66
N ALA A 420 -5.95 6.00 -28.61
CA ALA A 420 -4.54 6.38 -28.51
C ALA A 420 -4.30 7.38 -27.37
N PRO A 421 -3.37 7.10 -26.45
CA PRO A 421 -3.07 8.00 -25.35
C PRO A 421 -2.56 9.35 -25.86
N LYS A 422 -2.95 10.41 -25.15
CA LYS A 422 -2.57 11.80 -25.45
C LYS A 422 -1.45 12.29 -24.55
N THR A 423 -1.27 11.65 -23.41
CA THR A 423 -0.21 12.01 -22.45
C THR A 423 0.33 10.76 -21.75
N ILE A 424 1.56 10.86 -21.27
CA ILE A 424 2.30 9.82 -20.57
C ILE A 424 2.87 10.38 -19.26
N PHE A 425 2.81 9.58 -18.20
CA PHE A 425 3.44 9.84 -16.93
C PHE A 425 4.47 8.73 -16.66
N ALA A 426 5.75 9.09 -16.59
CA ALA A 426 6.79 8.15 -16.22
C ALA A 426 6.84 8.01 -14.70
N MET A 427 6.91 6.78 -14.21
CA MET A 427 6.94 6.46 -12.79
C MET A 427 8.05 5.46 -12.49
N LEU A 428 8.59 5.49 -11.27
CA LEU A 428 9.54 4.48 -10.79
C LEU A 428 8.83 3.20 -10.36
N ASP A 429 7.68 3.31 -9.69
CA ASP A 429 6.76 2.21 -9.37
C ASP A 429 5.35 2.78 -9.11
N TYR A 430 4.34 1.90 -9.04
CA TYR A 430 2.97 2.27 -8.73
C TYR A 430 2.66 2.07 -7.24
N PRO A 431 1.69 2.82 -6.67
CA PRO A 431 1.14 2.50 -5.36
C PRO A 431 0.48 1.11 -5.41
N ARG A 432 0.89 0.22 -4.50
CA ARG A 432 0.43 -1.18 -4.46
C ARG A 432 -0.13 -1.55 -3.09
N THR A 433 -1.05 -2.51 -3.09
CA THR A 433 -1.48 -3.18 -1.87
C THR A 433 -0.36 -4.05 -1.30
N LYS A 434 -0.48 -4.47 -0.04
CA LYS A 434 0.43 -5.46 0.60
C LYS A 434 0.55 -6.79 -0.19
N ASN A 435 -0.43 -7.09 -1.03
CA ASN A 435 -0.42 -8.28 -1.91
C ASN A 435 0.14 -8.00 -3.33
N GLY A 436 0.68 -6.80 -3.57
CA GLY A 436 1.32 -6.42 -4.84
C GLY A 436 0.36 -5.84 -5.90
N LYS A 437 -0.95 -5.82 -5.66
CA LYS A 437 -1.94 -5.28 -6.61
C LYS A 437 -1.85 -3.75 -6.69
N VAL A 438 -1.85 -3.18 -7.89
CA VAL A 438 -1.84 -1.73 -8.13
C VAL A 438 -3.11 -1.08 -7.55
N LEU A 439 -2.91 -0.02 -6.76
CA LEU A 439 -3.98 0.83 -6.23
C LEU A 439 -4.41 1.86 -7.29
N ARG A 440 -5.10 1.38 -8.33
CA ARG A 440 -5.43 2.16 -9.53
C ARG A 440 -6.14 3.48 -9.22
N LYS A 441 -7.15 3.49 -8.33
CA LYS A 441 -7.88 4.71 -7.95
C LYS A 441 -6.95 5.77 -7.32
N GLN A 442 -6.03 5.34 -6.45
CA GLN A 442 -5.05 6.23 -5.83
C GLN A 442 -4.07 6.79 -6.86
N LEU A 443 -3.53 5.91 -7.74
CA LEU A 443 -2.64 6.31 -8.83
C LEU A 443 -3.30 7.36 -9.74
N VAL A 444 -4.52 7.07 -10.21
CA VAL A 444 -5.26 7.98 -11.11
C VAL A 444 -5.51 9.32 -10.44
N LYS A 445 -5.94 9.35 -9.17
CA LYS A 445 -6.14 10.59 -8.41
C LYS A 445 -4.86 11.43 -8.36
N GLN A 446 -3.73 10.80 -8.00
CA GLN A 446 -2.41 11.47 -7.95
C GLN A 446 -2.02 12.08 -9.32
N LEU A 447 -2.25 11.34 -10.40
CA LEU A 447 -1.89 11.81 -11.74
C LEU A 447 -2.82 12.89 -12.28
N HIS A 448 -4.11 12.88 -11.92
CA HIS A 448 -5.02 14.00 -12.18
C HIS A 448 -4.56 15.29 -11.49
N GLU A 449 -4.24 15.20 -10.22
CA GLU A 449 -3.71 16.35 -9.44
C GLU A 449 -2.40 16.85 -10.05
N GLN A 450 -1.51 15.94 -10.44
CA GLN A 450 -0.25 16.25 -11.11
C GLN A 450 -0.45 16.98 -12.44
N TYR A 451 -1.38 16.55 -13.26
CA TYR A 451 -1.65 17.19 -14.55
C TYR A 451 -2.20 18.60 -14.39
N HIS A 452 -3.20 18.76 -13.54
CA HIS A 452 -3.84 20.06 -13.33
C HIS A 452 -2.93 21.09 -12.64
N ALA A 453 -2.08 20.64 -11.71
CA ALA A 453 -1.06 21.49 -11.11
C ALA A 453 -0.04 22.00 -12.15
N LYS A 454 0.35 21.15 -13.09
CA LYS A 454 1.28 21.51 -14.19
C LYS A 454 0.66 22.55 -15.16
N GLU A 455 -0.63 22.41 -15.48
CA GLU A 455 -1.36 23.38 -16.34
C GLU A 455 -1.61 24.72 -15.65
N SER A 456 -1.88 24.70 -14.34
CA SER A 456 -2.11 25.94 -13.56
C SER A 456 -0.81 26.69 -13.23
N GLY A 457 0.36 26.15 -13.57
CA GLY A 457 1.66 26.72 -13.21
C GLY A 457 1.96 26.60 -11.71
N GLU A 458 1.21 25.77 -10.97
CA GLU A 458 1.48 25.44 -9.60
C GLU A 458 2.63 24.41 -9.55
N GLU A 459 3.72 24.75 -8.88
CA GLU A 459 4.78 23.79 -8.57
C GLU A 459 4.20 22.62 -7.77
N ILE A 460 4.36 21.40 -8.27
CA ILE A 460 4.00 20.19 -7.51
C ILE A 460 5.02 20.06 -6.40
N VAL A 461 4.65 20.45 -5.21
CA VAL A 461 5.44 20.19 -4.02
C VAL A 461 5.12 18.75 -3.59
N GLU A 462 6.00 17.83 -3.89
CA GLU A 462 5.97 16.49 -3.31
C GLU A 462 6.22 16.62 -1.80
N TYR A 463 5.17 16.45 -0.99
CA TYR A 463 5.27 16.59 0.45
C TYR A 463 5.87 15.33 1.05
N LYS A 464 7.15 15.37 1.41
CA LYS A 464 7.77 14.34 2.25
C LYS A 464 7.27 14.51 3.69
N ALA A 465 6.90 13.40 4.32
CA ALA A 465 6.53 13.39 5.73
C ALA A 465 7.75 13.68 6.60
N ARG A 466 7.70 14.72 7.43
CA ARG A 466 8.79 15.09 8.35
C ARG A 466 8.23 15.65 9.66
N ARG A 467 7.17 15.03 10.20
CA ARG A 467 6.58 15.42 11.50
C ARG A 467 7.56 15.17 12.64
N SER A 468 8.23 14.03 12.60
CA SER A 468 9.15 13.57 13.63
C SER A 468 10.52 13.23 13.03
N MET A 469 11.57 13.93 13.48
CA MET A 469 12.95 13.72 13.05
C MET A 469 13.79 13.25 14.25
N LEU A 470 14.05 11.93 14.37
CA LEU A 470 14.70 11.33 15.52
C LEU A 470 16.23 11.33 15.38
N PHE A 471 16.93 12.02 16.30
CA PHE A 471 18.38 11.95 16.42
C PHE A 471 18.83 10.63 17.08
N ILE A 472 19.78 9.95 16.44
CA ILE A 472 20.35 8.68 16.89
C ILE A 472 21.87 8.81 16.98
N PRO A 473 22.45 8.74 18.19
CA PRO A 473 23.90 8.73 18.35
C PRO A 473 24.52 7.52 17.64
N SER A 474 25.33 7.78 16.61
CA SER A 474 25.83 6.75 15.69
C SER A 474 26.80 5.75 16.32
N TYR A 475 27.46 6.09 17.45
CA TYR A 475 28.38 5.18 18.14
C TYR A 475 27.71 3.99 18.83
N ASN A 476 26.39 4.03 19.04
CA ASN A 476 25.68 2.98 19.74
C ASN A 476 24.97 2.06 18.72
N LYS A 477 25.59 0.89 18.46
CA LYS A 477 25.08 -0.10 17.50
C LYS A 477 23.64 -0.54 17.79
N GLN A 478 23.25 -0.71 19.06
CA GLN A 478 21.89 -1.11 19.44
C GLN A 478 20.85 -0.03 19.06
N ASN A 479 21.19 1.25 19.26
CA ASN A 479 20.30 2.35 18.90
C ASN A 479 20.16 2.46 17.38
N VAL A 480 21.25 2.30 16.62
CA VAL A 480 21.22 2.30 15.15
C VAL A 480 20.40 1.11 14.63
N GLN A 481 20.52 -0.07 15.23
CA GLN A 481 19.68 -1.23 14.86
C GLN A 481 18.22 -1.03 15.21
N LYS A 482 17.90 -0.47 16.39
CA LYS A 482 16.52 -0.13 16.79
C LYS A 482 15.88 0.90 15.87
N ALA A 483 16.65 1.77 15.24
CA ALA A 483 16.16 2.74 14.26
C ALA A 483 15.42 2.10 13.09
N LYS A 484 15.69 0.83 12.78
CA LYS A 484 15.00 0.07 11.72
C LYS A 484 13.50 -0.18 12.01
N THR A 485 13.09 -0.06 13.26
CA THR A 485 11.72 -0.40 13.71
C THR A 485 10.96 0.78 14.31
N VAL A 486 11.58 1.96 14.40
CA VAL A 486 10.88 3.15 14.88
C VAL A 486 9.95 3.73 13.83
N LEU A 487 8.88 4.38 14.29
CA LEU A 487 7.85 5.00 13.43
C LEU A 487 8.09 6.52 13.26
N ALA A 488 9.34 6.97 13.33
CA ALA A 488 9.71 8.35 12.99
C ALA A 488 9.66 8.55 11.46
N ASP A 489 9.23 9.70 11.01
CA ASP A 489 9.24 10.05 9.59
C ASP A 489 10.69 10.14 9.06
N THR A 490 11.62 10.66 9.88
CA THR A 490 13.05 10.75 9.56
C THR A 490 13.89 10.22 10.72
N VAL A 491 14.94 9.44 10.42
CA VAL A 491 16.00 9.08 11.36
C VAL A 491 17.29 9.82 11.01
N ILE A 492 17.89 10.50 11.99
CA ILE A 492 19.11 11.28 11.81
C ILE A 492 20.26 10.58 12.55
N PHE A 493 21.16 9.96 11.81
CA PHE A 493 22.39 9.39 12.36
C PHE A 493 23.37 10.52 12.68
N ASP A 494 23.65 10.71 13.96
CA ASP A 494 24.41 11.87 14.43
C ASP A 494 25.88 11.54 14.63
N LEU A 495 26.77 12.23 13.88
CA LEU A 495 28.22 12.20 14.03
C LEU A 495 28.77 13.51 14.60
N GLU A 496 27.95 14.58 14.70
CA GLU A 496 28.43 15.90 15.18
C GLU A 496 28.32 16.02 16.69
N ALA A 497 27.21 15.65 17.31
CA ALA A 497 26.98 15.85 18.75
C ALA A 497 27.61 14.76 19.64
N ILE A 498 28.37 13.83 19.09
CA ILE A 498 29.08 12.80 19.83
C ILE A 498 30.53 13.23 20.15
N LEU A 499 31.15 12.61 21.16
CA LEU A 499 32.54 12.90 21.53
C LEU A 499 33.50 12.60 20.37
N GLN A 500 34.57 13.37 20.25
CA GLN A 500 35.52 13.24 19.13
C GLN A 500 36.11 11.83 19.03
N GLU A 501 36.44 11.20 20.16
CA GLU A 501 36.93 9.82 20.22
C GLU A 501 35.86 8.76 19.78
N GLN A 502 34.61 9.10 19.79
CA GLN A 502 33.52 8.21 19.40
C GLN A 502 33.13 8.33 17.91
N ARG A 503 33.60 9.36 17.20
CA ARG A 503 33.21 9.62 15.81
C ARG A 503 33.60 8.50 14.86
N GLU A 504 34.82 7.96 15.01
CA GLU A 504 35.27 6.84 14.17
C GLU A 504 34.48 5.56 14.48
N VAL A 505 34.19 5.32 15.76
CA VAL A 505 33.30 4.21 16.18
C VAL A 505 31.93 4.37 15.57
N GLY A 506 31.42 5.61 15.51
CA GLY A 506 30.12 5.91 14.86
C GLY A 506 30.11 5.59 13.38
N ARG A 507 31.14 6.01 12.63
CA ARG A 507 31.28 5.70 11.20
C ARG A 507 31.34 4.21 10.95
N GLU A 508 32.14 3.48 11.71
CA GLU A 508 32.30 2.04 11.58
C GLU A 508 31.01 1.29 11.95
N THR A 509 30.30 1.75 12.98
CA THR A 509 29.00 1.21 13.37
C THR A 509 27.97 1.32 12.23
N LEU A 510 27.90 2.47 11.57
CA LEU A 510 27.03 2.67 10.42
C LEU A 510 27.40 1.74 9.26
N ARG A 511 28.71 1.66 8.89
CA ARG A 511 29.18 0.72 7.86
C ARG A 511 28.76 -0.73 8.16
N GLN A 512 28.92 -1.17 9.39
CA GLN A 512 28.57 -2.53 9.80
C GLN A 512 27.06 -2.77 9.71
N VAL A 513 26.23 -1.88 10.25
CA VAL A 513 24.78 -2.03 10.24
C VAL A 513 24.23 -2.00 8.82
N TYR A 514 24.79 -1.18 7.93
CA TYR A 514 24.38 -1.15 6.52
C TYR A 514 24.82 -2.40 5.75
N LYS A 515 25.94 -3.04 6.12
CA LYS A 515 26.37 -4.31 5.50
C LYS A 515 25.59 -5.53 5.97
N GLU A 516 25.14 -5.56 7.22
CA GLU A 516 24.52 -6.75 7.83
C GLU A 516 23.14 -7.09 7.25
N ASP A 517 22.31 -6.10 6.83
CA ASP A 517 20.88 -6.35 6.49
C ASP A 517 20.36 -5.64 5.23
N GLY A 518 21.25 -5.13 4.36
CA GLY A 518 20.82 -4.39 3.17
C GLY A 518 20.01 -3.12 3.48
N ALA A 519 20.29 -2.48 4.62
CA ALA A 519 19.91 -1.10 4.98
C ALA A 519 18.40 -0.75 4.95
N LYS A 520 17.52 -1.66 5.30
CA LYS A 520 16.09 -1.34 5.41
C LYS A 520 15.76 -0.71 6.76
N PHE A 521 15.50 0.60 6.77
CA PHE A 521 15.05 1.37 7.93
C PHE A 521 13.53 1.67 7.87
N GLY A 522 12.71 0.69 7.48
CA GLY A 522 11.28 0.87 7.27
C GLY A 522 11.02 1.90 6.17
N GLU A 523 10.05 2.78 6.40
CA GLU A 523 9.69 3.89 5.50
C GLU A 523 10.34 5.23 5.94
N SER A 524 11.20 5.23 6.98
CA SER A 524 11.83 6.44 7.50
C SER A 524 12.89 7.00 6.54
N GLU A 525 12.88 8.32 6.32
CA GLU A 525 13.95 9.03 5.62
C GLU A 525 15.26 8.92 6.42
N ARG A 526 16.38 8.57 5.78
CA ARG A 526 17.69 8.34 6.41
C ARG A 526 18.61 9.52 6.19
N VAL A 527 18.92 10.24 7.24
CA VAL A 527 19.73 11.44 7.18
C VAL A 527 21.00 11.24 8.00
N LEU A 528 22.14 11.67 7.49
CA LEU A 528 23.39 11.72 8.23
C LEU A 528 23.67 13.17 8.67
N ARG A 529 23.73 13.41 9.98
CA ARG A 529 24.25 14.66 10.51
C ARG A 529 25.76 14.60 10.59
N ILE A 530 26.41 15.42 9.78
CA ILE A 530 27.86 15.46 9.59
C ILE A 530 28.49 16.56 10.39
N ASN A 531 29.81 16.45 10.58
CA ASN A 531 30.65 17.44 11.29
C ASN A 531 30.69 18.76 10.52
N ASN A 532 31.13 19.83 11.25
CA ASN A 532 31.09 21.21 10.75
C ASN A 532 31.97 21.42 9.52
N LEU A 533 31.59 22.39 8.69
CA LEU A 533 32.38 22.85 7.54
C LEU A 533 33.84 23.12 7.91
N GLY A 534 34.75 22.77 7.03
CA GLY A 534 36.21 23.00 7.20
C GLY A 534 36.94 22.04 8.16
N THR A 535 36.27 21.04 8.74
CA THR A 535 36.92 20.08 9.66
C THR A 535 37.42 18.83 8.93
N GLU A 536 38.45 18.16 9.48
CA GLU A 536 38.93 16.88 8.96
C GLU A 536 37.89 15.76 9.14
N ASP A 537 37.09 15.83 10.20
CA ASP A 537 35.98 14.85 10.42
C ASP A 537 34.92 14.95 9.34
N LEU A 538 34.62 16.16 8.81
CA LEU A 538 33.70 16.33 7.68
C LEU A 538 34.12 15.51 6.46
N LYS A 539 35.41 15.51 6.10
CA LYS A 539 35.89 14.73 4.95
C LYS A 539 35.60 13.26 5.11
N LYS A 540 35.82 12.70 6.29
CA LYS A 540 35.58 11.30 6.63
C LYS A 540 34.06 10.99 6.63
N ASP A 541 33.23 11.95 7.06
CA ASP A 541 31.79 11.81 7.06
C ASP A 541 31.24 11.78 5.61
N LEU A 542 31.80 12.62 4.72
CA LEU A 542 31.44 12.62 3.29
C LEU A 542 31.91 11.34 2.58
N GLU A 543 33.06 10.75 2.99
CA GLU A 543 33.49 9.43 2.52
C GLU A 543 32.47 8.35 2.91
N LEU A 544 32.05 8.33 4.19
CA LEU A 544 31.01 7.42 4.66
C LEU A 544 29.68 7.61 3.89
N ALA A 545 29.28 8.87 3.64
CA ALA A 545 28.05 9.18 2.92
C ALA A 545 28.04 8.69 1.47
N ARG A 546 29.21 8.44 0.85
CA ARG A 546 29.33 7.80 -0.47
C ARG A 546 29.22 6.27 -0.39
N GLU A 547 29.47 5.68 0.78
CA GLU A 547 29.51 4.23 0.98
C GLU A 547 28.16 3.63 1.41
N ILE A 548 27.29 4.44 2.04
CA ILE A 548 26.01 3.99 2.60
C ILE A 548 24.84 4.69 1.91
N GLU A 549 23.70 4.03 1.89
CA GLU A 549 22.48 4.55 1.28
C GLU A 549 21.78 5.54 2.20
N LEU A 550 21.69 6.80 1.77
CA LEU A 550 21.08 7.91 2.50
C LEU A 550 20.07 8.65 1.63
N ASP A 551 19.14 9.35 2.27
CA ASP A 551 18.15 10.22 1.63
C ASP A 551 18.52 11.70 1.79
N GLY A 552 19.39 12.06 2.76
CA GLY A 552 19.83 13.43 2.97
C GLY A 552 21.04 13.60 3.87
N LEU A 553 21.65 14.80 3.84
CA LEU A 553 22.71 15.25 4.75
C LEU A 553 22.26 16.48 5.51
N LEU A 554 22.53 16.49 6.84
CA LEU A 554 22.23 17.61 7.73
C LEU A 554 23.54 18.30 8.12
N PHE A 555 23.70 19.54 7.67
CA PHE A 555 24.83 20.41 7.98
C PHE A 555 24.55 21.29 9.20
N SER A 556 25.46 21.26 10.16
CA SER A 556 25.37 22.05 11.38
C SER A 556 26.10 23.38 11.25
N LYS A 557 25.73 24.39 12.07
CA LYS A 557 26.38 25.71 12.16
C LYS A 557 26.44 26.45 10.83
N ILE A 558 25.36 26.55 10.15
CA ILE A 558 25.20 27.36 8.95
C ILE A 558 24.89 28.80 9.40
N ASP A 559 25.83 29.69 9.27
CA ASP A 559 25.74 31.08 9.74
C ASP A 559 25.63 32.11 8.61
N SER A 560 25.89 31.71 7.36
CA SER A 560 25.91 32.58 6.19
C SER A 560 25.40 31.87 4.92
N LYS A 561 25.12 32.66 3.87
CA LYS A 561 24.80 32.09 2.53
C LYS A 561 25.99 31.36 1.92
N GLU A 562 27.24 31.78 2.24
CA GLU A 562 28.45 31.16 1.78
C GLU A 562 28.56 29.73 2.33
N ASP A 563 28.17 29.52 3.60
CA ASP A 563 28.14 28.19 4.21
C ASP A 563 27.10 27.28 3.48
N VAL A 564 25.94 27.83 3.07
CA VAL A 564 24.93 27.09 2.30
C VAL A 564 25.49 26.67 0.94
N LEU A 565 26.16 27.59 0.23
CA LEU A 565 26.73 27.29 -1.10
C LEU A 565 27.85 26.26 -1.02
N GLU A 566 28.67 26.29 0.03
CA GLU A 566 29.68 25.26 0.27
C GLU A 566 29.05 23.91 0.63
N ALA A 567 28.00 23.89 1.45
CA ALA A 567 27.25 22.68 1.76
C ALA A 567 26.61 22.07 0.49
N GLU A 568 26.04 22.91 -0.39
CA GLU A 568 25.49 22.49 -1.68
C GLU A 568 26.56 21.89 -2.60
N ARG A 569 27.73 22.52 -2.67
CA ARG A 569 28.86 22.00 -3.46
C ARG A 569 29.27 20.60 -2.95
N LEU A 570 29.42 20.44 -1.64
CA LEU A 570 29.84 19.18 -1.02
C LEU A 570 28.82 18.05 -1.17
N ILE A 571 27.53 18.34 -1.01
CA ILE A 571 26.49 17.32 -1.17
C ILE A 571 26.38 16.86 -2.63
N ASN A 572 26.54 17.77 -3.59
CA ASN A 572 26.55 17.44 -5.01
C ASN A 572 27.75 16.57 -5.41
N GLU A 573 28.89 16.69 -4.71
CA GLU A 573 30.04 15.80 -4.89
C GLU A 573 29.84 14.40 -4.30
N VAL A 574 28.94 14.26 -3.32
CA VAL A 574 28.54 12.95 -2.76
C VAL A 574 27.49 12.30 -3.64
N ASN A 575 26.33 12.93 -3.75
CA ASN A 575 25.20 12.50 -4.60
C ASN A 575 24.22 13.68 -4.77
N PRO A 576 24.01 14.17 -6.00
CA PRO A 576 23.14 15.31 -6.25
C PRO A 576 21.66 15.05 -5.93
N ASN A 577 21.24 13.81 -5.70
CA ASN A 577 19.85 13.46 -5.34
C ASN A 577 19.58 13.50 -3.83
N LEU A 578 20.61 13.69 -2.98
CA LEU A 578 20.41 13.81 -1.54
C LEU A 578 19.73 15.15 -1.16
N SER A 579 18.84 15.11 -0.19
CA SER A 579 18.23 16.30 0.42
C SER A 579 19.30 17.09 1.20
N LEU A 580 19.44 18.37 0.89
CA LEU A 580 20.27 19.28 1.69
C LEU A 580 19.44 19.83 2.85
N MET A 581 19.87 19.51 4.07
CA MET A 581 19.26 19.98 5.31
C MET A 581 20.26 20.83 6.08
N ILE A 582 19.80 21.88 6.72
CA ILE A 582 20.67 22.83 7.46
C ILE A 582 20.16 23.07 8.88
N MET A 583 21.07 23.32 9.82
CA MET A 583 20.73 23.66 11.20
C MET A 583 20.96 25.14 11.50
N ILE A 584 19.92 25.78 12.06
CA ILE A 584 19.94 27.14 12.62
C ILE A 584 20.09 27.04 14.13
N GLU A 585 21.30 27.30 14.64
CA GLU A 585 21.66 27.06 16.04
C GLU A 585 22.53 28.16 16.66
N THR A 586 22.69 29.31 15.97
CA THR A 586 23.45 30.46 16.45
C THR A 586 22.65 31.74 16.30
N PRO A 587 22.94 32.80 17.11
CA PRO A 587 22.33 34.11 16.90
C PRO A 587 22.60 34.70 15.50
N MET A 588 23.79 34.42 14.92
CA MET A 588 24.16 34.89 13.59
C MET A 588 23.33 34.23 12.52
N SER A 589 23.08 32.91 12.62
CA SER A 589 22.22 32.21 11.68
C SER A 589 20.77 32.71 11.71
N VAL A 590 20.27 33.16 12.87
CA VAL A 590 18.94 33.78 12.98
C VAL A 590 18.91 35.16 12.32
N LEU A 591 19.95 35.97 12.52
CA LEU A 591 20.04 37.30 11.86
C LEU A 591 20.12 37.19 10.34
N ASN A 592 20.84 36.17 9.84
CA ASN A 592 21.04 35.94 8.40
C ASN A 592 20.03 34.97 7.78
N ILE A 593 18.96 34.61 8.49
CA ILE A 593 18.04 33.52 8.07
C ILE A 593 17.44 33.74 6.67
N HIS A 594 17.15 34.96 6.28
CA HIS A 594 16.65 35.28 4.94
C HIS A 594 17.67 34.97 3.85
N GLU A 595 18.93 35.41 4.04
CA GLU A 595 20.02 35.15 3.08
C GLU A 595 20.35 33.65 2.99
N ILE A 596 20.32 32.96 4.13
CA ILE A 596 20.51 31.50 4.24
C ILE A 596 19.43 30.75 3.46
N CYS A 597 18.15 31.08 3.71
CA CYS A 597 17.03 30.42 3.03
C CYS A 597 16.96 30.72 1.52
N ALA A 598 17.42 31.91 1.12
CA ALA A 598 17.44 32.36 -0.28
C ALA A 598 18.64 31.80 -1.07
N ALA A 599 19.71 31.36 -0.39
CA ALA A 599 21.00 31.03 -1.02
C ALA A 599 20.93 29.88 -2.04
N SER A 600 20.08 28.88 -1.79
CA SER A 600 19.94 27.72 -2.69
C SER A 600 18.52 27.13 -2.64
N SER A 601 18.02 26.76 -3.82
CA SER A 601 16.81 25.96 -3.95
C SER A 601 17.01 24.51 -3.44
N LYS A 602 18.25 24.02 -3.41
CA LYS A 602 18.65 22.70 -2.93
C LYS A 602 18.38 22.48 -1.44
N VAL A 603 18.37 23.54 -0.62
CA VAL A 603 17.97 23.44 0.77
C VAL A 603 16.49 23.06 0.85
N GLU A 604 16.21 21.87 1.35
CA GLU A 604 14.83 21.39 1.54
C GLU A 604 14.33 21.65 2.97
N VAL A 605 15.19 21.47 3.96
CA VAL A 605 14.81 21.47 5.38
C VAL A 605 15.69 22.40 6.20
N VAL A 606 15.04 23.19 7.03
CA VAL A 606 15.66 24.05 8.08
C VAL A 606 15.32 23.45 9.44
N VAL A 607 16.30 22.96 10.15
CA VAL A 607 16.17 22.37 11.49
C VAL A 607 16.64 23.37 12.54
N VAL A 608 15.84 23.64 13.56
CA VAL A 608 16.24 24.54 14.64
C VAL A 608 17.01 23.82 15.72
N GLY A 609 18.21 24.26 16.02
CA GLY A 609 19.00 23.79 17.17
C GLY A 609 18.63 24.57 18.44
N SER A 610 17.38 24.49 18.89
CA SER A 610 16.77 25.33 19.95
C SER A 610 17.61 25.39 21.22
N ASN A 611 18.16 24.25 21.69
CA ASN A 611 18.99 24.19 22.90
C ASN A 611 20.33 24.92 22.74
N LYS A 612 21.01 24.74 21.61
CA LYS A 612 22.30 25.43 21.36
C LYS A 612 22.07 26.93 21.16
N LEU A 613 20.96 27.31 20.46
CA LEU A 613 20.62 28.70 20.26
C LEU A 613 20.29 29.39 21.59
N ALA A 614 19.44 28.78 22.42
CA ALA A 614 19.09 29.31 23.74
C ALA A 614 20.32 29.47 24.67
N ASN A 615 21.21 28.47 24.71
CA ASN A 615 22.45 28.56 25.47
C ASN A 615 23.33 29.74 25.03
N ARG A 616 23.46 29.99 23.72
CA ARG A 616 24.18 31.13 23.17
C ARG A 616 23.52 32.47 23.45
N LEU A 617 22.20 32.51 23.52
CA LEU A 617 21.40 33.65 23.90
C LEU A 617 21.28 33.82 25.43
N GLN A 618 21.82 32.88 26.22
CA GLN A 618 21.71 32.83 27.68
C GLN A 618 20.25 32.80 28.17
N ILE A 619 19.38 32.09 27.43
CA ILE A 619 17.95 31.91 27.74
C ILE A 619 17.78 30.57 28.46
N ASP A 620 17.04 30.57 29.60
CA ASP A 620 16.65 29.32 30.26
C ASP A 620 15.33 28.80 29.64
N ILE A 621 15.39 27.64 28.98
CA ILE A 621 14.27 27.01 28.27
C ILE A 621 13.32 26.25 29.22
N LYS A 622 13.67 26.04 30.48
CA LYS A 622 12.96 25.18 31.43
C LYS A 622 11.50 25.54 31.76
N LYS A 623 10.98 26.62 31.24
CA LYS A 623 9.61 27.11 31.53
C LYS A 623 8.81 27.53 30.30
N GLY A 624 8.78 26.71 29.24
CA GLY A 624 7.95 26.96 28.06
C GLY A 624 8.16 28.39 27.55
N SER A 625 9.35 28.68 27.05
CA SER A 625 9.76 30.06 27.12
C SER A 625 9.25 30.83 25.92
N LYS A 626 8.27 31.68 26.15
CA LYS A 626 7.93 32.84 25.30
C LYS A 626 9.19 33.63 24.87
N ALA A 627 10.32 33.48 25.55
CA ALA A 627 11.58 34.09 25.20
C ALA A 627 12.16 33.61 23.87
N MET A 628 11.93 32.37 23.47
CA MET A 628 12.34 31.83 22.16
C MET A 628 11.36 32.16 21.03
N PHE A 629 10.12 32.51 21.35
CA PHE A 629 9.03 32.72 20.41
C PHE A 629 9.40 33.64 19.23
N ASN A 630 10.01 34.79 19.51
CA ASN A 630 10.39 35.74 18.48
C ASN A 630 11.42 35.20 17.50
N TYR A 631 12.38 34.41 17.96
CA TYR A 631 13.42 33.79 17.11
C TYR A 631 12.84 32.64 16.28
N LEU A 632 12.03 31.80 16.91
CA LEU A 632 11.33 30.71 16.23
C LEU A 632 10.37 31.24 15.16
N SER A 633 9.63 32.33 15.45
CA SER A 633 8.73 32.99 14.48
C SER A 633 9.49 33.53 13.27
N GLN A 634 10.68 34.14 13.47
CA GLN A 634 11.51 34.66 12.38
C GLN A 634 12.03 33.51 11.50
N ILE A 635 12.49 32.41 12.11
CA ILE A 635 12.98 31.24 11.39
C ILE A 635 11.83 30.60 10.58
N ALA A 636 10.66 30.40 11.21
CA ALA A 636 9.48 29.83 10.53
C ALA A 636 9.04 30.72 9.35
N LEU A 637 8.93 32.04 9.58
CA LEU A 637 8.53 33.00 8.55
C LEU A 637 9.50 32.96 7.35
N ALA A 638 10.81 33.05 7.60
CA ALA A 638 11.81 33.02 6.53
C ALA A 638 11.79 31.70 5.78
N SER A 639 11.77 30.56 6.48
CA SER A 639 11.72 29.24 5.86
C SER A 639 10.49 29.07 4.96
N LYS A 640 9.30 29.50 5.42
CA LYS A 640 8.07 29.44 4.63
C LYS A 640 8.07 30.41 3.44
N ALA A 641 8.65 31.59 3.58
CA ALA A 641 8.76 32.55 2.48
C ALA A 641 9.58 32.00 1.29
N TYR A 642 10.54 31.12 1.57
CA TYR A 642 11.36 30.46 0.55
C TYR A 642 10.96 29.00 0.28
N GLY A 643 9.76 28.56 0.68
CA GLY A 643 9.22 27.24 0.40
C GLY A 643 9.95 26.08 1.11
N LYS A 644 10.66 26.35 2.23
CA LYS A 644 11.42 25.33 2.96
C LYS A 644 10.55 24.67 4.02
N THR A 645 10.77 23.37 4.25
CA THR A 645 10.27 22.64 5.43
C THR A 645 11.02 23.14 6.66
N VAL A 646 10.31 23.45 7.75
CA VAL A 646 10.91 23.94 8.98
C VAL A 646 10.56 23.05 10.17
N ILE A 647 11.60 22.62 10.91
CA ILE A 647 11.52 21.64 12.00
C ILE A 647 12.02 22.29 13.29
N ASP A 648 11.21 22.22 14.34
CA ASP A 648 11.59 22.75 15.66
C ASP A 648 12.63 21.85 16.36
N GLY A 649 13.30 22.41 17.36
CA GLY A 649 14.28 21.71 18.20
C GLY A 649 13.62 20.72 19.16
N PRO A 650 14.41 19.76 19.69
CA PRO A 650 13.89 18.69 20.53
C PRO A 650 13.56 19.19 21.93
N HIS A 651 12.45 18.68 22.49
CA HIS A 651 12.19 18.74 23.93
C HIS A 651 13.15 17.79 24.65
N VAL A 652 13.94 18.31 25.60
CA VAL A 652 15.03 17.56 26.22
C VAL A 652 14.65 16.70 27.41
N ASP A 653 13.55 17.03 28.09
CA ASP A 653 13.04 16.21 29.18
C ASP A 653 12.11 15.12 28.64
N VAL A 654 12.66 13.93 28.43
CA VAL A 654 11.92 12.77 27.87
C VAL A 654 10.84 12.23 28.79
N HIS A 655 10.84 12.62 30.07
CA HIS A 655 9.86 12.19 31.08
C HIS A 655 8.71 13.21 31.26
N ASP A 656 8.83 14.43 30.75
CA ASP A 656 7.81 15.45 30.78
C ASP A 656 7.00 15.46 29.48
N GLU A 657 6.06 14.50 29.37
CA GLU A 657 5.16 14.37 28.22
C GLU A 657 4.32 15.64 28.03
N PHE A 658 3.80 16.22 29.11
CA PHE A 658 2.95 17.41 29.03
C PHE A 658 3.68 18.60 28.41
N ALA A 659 4.90 18.88 28.88
CA ALA A 659 5.68 19.97 28.33
C ALA A 659 6.13 19.68 26.88
N CYS A 660 6.41 18.43 26.52
CA CYS A 660 6.69 18.03 25.14
C CYS A 660 5.51 18.30 24.21
N VAL A 661 4.31 17.90 24.59
CA VAL A 661 3.07 18.13 23.85
C VAL A 661 2.76 19.62 23.73
N ASP A 662 2.89 20.38 24.81
CA ASP A 662 2.59 21.82 24.84
C ASP A 662 3.54 22.63 23.93
N SER A 663 4.84 22.39 24.05
CA SER A 663 5.84 23.03 23.18
C SER A 663 5.67 22.68 21.69
N SER A 664 5.29 21.44 21.40
CA SER A 664 5.07 21.01 20.02
C SER A 664 3.79 21.60 19.42
N LYS A 665 2.75 21.81 20.21
CA LYS A 665 1.54 22.57 19.80
C LYS A 665 1.89 24.04 19.51
N ASP A 666 2.74 24.65 20.32
CA ASP A 666 3.23 26.01 20.07
C ASP A 666 4.01 26.08 18.74
N ALA A 667 4.88 25.12 18.46
CA ALA A 667 5.59 25.01 17.19
C ALA A 667 4.62 24.83 16.02
N PHE A 668 3.63 23.94 16.12
CA PHE A 668 2.59 23.77 15.11
C PHE A 668 1.83 25.08 14.83
N ASN A 669 1.44 25.81 15.88
CA ASN A 669 0.76 27.09 15.77
C ASN A 669 1.63 28.20 15.16
N LEU A 670 2.96 28.11 15.27
CA LEU A 670 3.92 28.99 14.61
C LEU A 670 4.16 28.64 13.14
N GLY A 671 3.62 27.52 12.65
CA GLY A 671 3.74 27.06 11.27
C GLY A 671 4.92 26.14 11.00
N PHE A 672 5.51 25.52 12.01
CA PHE A 672 6.47 24.42 11.84
C PHE A 672 5.79 23.21 11.20
N ASP A 673 6.54 22.42 10.45
CA ASP A 673 6.06 21.20 9.80
C ASP A 673 6.28 19.96 10.67
N GLY A 674 7.12 20.05 11.70
CA GLY A 674 7.46 18.97 12.61
C GLY A 674 8.41 19.39 13.71
N THR A 675 8.84 18.43 14.50
CA THR A 675 9.79 18.60 15.61
C THR A 675 10.90 17.54 15.56
N SER A 676 12.12 17.92 15.86
CA SER A 676 13.20 16.95 16.07
C SER A 676 13.10 16.32 17.47
N LEU A 677 13.54 15.05 17.59
CA LEU A 677 13.37 14.22 18.76
C LEU A 677 14.71 13.61 19.20
N ILE A 678 14.82 13.31 20.49
CA ILE A 678 15.98 12.62 21.06
C ILE A 678 15.65 11.26 21.67
N HIS A 679 14.37 10.91 21.75
CA HIS A 679 13.92 9.63 22.30
C HIS A 679 12.68 9.09 21.55
N PRO A 680 12.63 7.77 21.26
CA PRO A 680 11.51 7.17 20.52
C PRO A 680 10.13 7.34 21.17
N VAL A 681 10.05 7.46 22.50
CA VAL A 681 8.77 7.65 23.21
C VAL A 681 8.03 8.92 22.76
N GLN A 682 8.74 9.93 22.27
CA GLN A 682 8.17 11.19 21.83
C GLN A 682 7.48 11.10 20.43
N ILE A 683 7.77 10.06 19.65
CA ILE A 683 7.32 9.95 18.24
C ILE A 683 5.80 9.99 18.13
N GLU A 684 5.11 9.22 18.96
CA GLU A 684 3.64 9.10 18.92
C GLU A 684 2.96 10.44 19.13
N TYR A 685 3.38 11.18 20.18
CA TYR A 685 2.79 12.49 20.51
C TYR A 685 3.02 13.52 19.40
N ILE A 686 4.24 13.54 18.84
CA ILE A 686 4.60 14.48 17.80
C ILE A 686 3.84 14.17 16.51
N ASN A 687 3.81 12.91 16.11
CA ASN A 687 3.09 12.51 14.91
C ASN A 687 1.59 12.85 15.05
N ASP A 688 0.99 12.67 16.23
CA ASP A 688 -0.42 13.04 16.48
C ASP A 688 -0.68 14.54 16.35
N ILE A 689 0.24 15.40 16.84
CA ILE A 689 0.10 16.87 16.80
C ILE A 689 0.20 17.42 15.39
N PHE A 690 1.16 16.90 14.62
CA PHE A 690 1.43 17.40 13.25
C PHE A 690 0.63 16.69 12.16
N THR A 691 -0.29 15.78 12.54
CA THR A 691 -1.21 15.14 11.60
C THR A 691 -2.59 15.78 11.67
N PRO A 692 -3.17 16.22 10.55
CA PRO A 692 -4.57 16.68 10.52
C PRO A 692 -5.51 15.58 11.01
N LYS A 693 -6.53 15.92 11.78
CA LYS A 693 -7.53 14.95 12.25
C LYS A 693 -8.51 14.61 11.12
N GLN A 694 -9.05 13.41 11.11
CA GLN A 694 -10.02 12.99 10.09
C GLN A 694 -11.22 13.93 10.00
N SER A 695 -11.75 14.36 11.14
CA SER A 695 -12.87 15.32 11.19
C SER A 695 -12.54 16.68 10.58
N GLU A 696 -11.27 17.11 10.65
CA GLU A 696 -10.81 18.35 10.01
C GLU A 696 -10.71 18.15 8.49
N VAL A 697 -10.24 16.99 8.04
CA VAL A 697 -10.17 16.63 6.62
C VAL A 697 -11.56 16.60 5.99
N GLU A 698 -12.53 15.96 6.65
CA GLU A 698 -13.94 15.95 6.22
C GLU A 698 -14.53 17.36 6.13
N ASP A 699 -14.15 18.26 7.05
CA ASP A 699 -14.57 19.68 7.00
C ASP A 699 -13.89 20.42 5.85
N TYR A 700 -12.60 20.17 5.59
CA TYR A 700 -11.88 20.74 4.46
C TYR A 700 -12.47 20.29 3.12
N GLU A 701 -12.84 19.02 2.97
CA GLU A 701 -13.50 18.51 1.77
C GLU A 701 -14.84 19.22 1.51
N LYS A 702 -15.67 19.37 2.55
CA LYS A 702 -16.94 20.12 2.47
C LYS A 702 -16.71 21.59 2.11
N MET A 703 -15.69 22.21 2.69
CA MET A 703 -15.32 23.61 2.43
C MET A 703 -14.88 23.79 0.97
N ILE A 704 -14.05 22.89 0.45
CA ILE A 704 -13.58 22.90 -0.95
C ILE A 704 -14.75 22.71 -1.90
N ALA A 705 -15.60 21.71 -1.68
CA ALA A 705 -16.78 21.47 -2.53
C ALA A 705 -17.71 22.68 -2.61
N LYS A 706 -17.98 23.32 -1.47
CA LYS A 706 -18.79 24.55 -1.39
C LYS A 706 -18.14 25.73 -2.11
N TYR A 707 -16.82 25.89 -2.00
CA TYR A 707 -16.09 26.94 -2.71
C TYR A 707 -16.10 26.71 -4.22
N GLU A 708 -15.89 25.48 -4.69
CA GLU A 708 -15.90 25.14 -6.11
C GLU A 708 -17.30 25.34 -6.74
N GLU A 709 -18.38 25.07 -5.99
CA GLU A 709 -19.74 25.38 -6.42
C GLU A 709 -19.95 26.90 -6.56
N ALA A 710 -19.52 27.67 -5.57
CA ALA A 710 -19.64 29.12 -5.58
C ALA A 710 -18.75 29.78 -6.66
N ALA A 711 -17.58 29.23 -6.93
CA ALA A 711 -16.67 29.67 -7.98
C ALA A 711 -17.31 29.50 -9.39
N ARG A 712 -18.11 28.45 -9.60
CA ARG A 712 -18.89 28.26 -10.85
C ARG A 712 -19.95 29.34 -11.04
N GLU A 713 -20.41 29.97 -9.95
CA GLU A 713 -21.33 31.10 -9.96
C GLU A 713 -20.60 32.49 -10.03
N GLY A 714 -19.27 32.49 -10.16
CA GLY A 714 -18.44 33.70 -10.23
C GLY A 714 -18.16 34.35 -8.87
N LYS A 715 -18.32 33.61 -7.77
CA LYS A 715 -18.02 34.10 -6.42
C LYS A 715 -16.59 33.76 -6.03
N GLU A 716 -15.79 34.72 -5.60
CA GLU A 716 -14.39 34.53 -5.19
C GLU A 716 -14.21 34.20 -3.70
N VAL A 717 -15.26 34.34 -2.91
CA VAL A 717 -15.24 34.15 -1.45
C VAL A 717 -16.54 33.48 -1.00
N ILE A 718 -16.44 32.55 -0.07
CA ILE A 718 -17.59 31.89 0.58
C ILE A 718 -17.57 32.08 2.09
N LEU A 719 -18.69 31.82 2.74
CA LEU A 719 -18.78 31.66 4.19
C LEU A 719 -18.87 30.17 4.54
N HIS A 720 -17.90 29.66 5.31
CA HIS A 720 -17.89 28.26 5.83
C HIS A 720 -17.63 28.32 7.34
N ASN A 721 -18.51 27.71 8.15
CA ASN A 721 -18.43 27.73 9.62
C ASN A 721 -18.18 29.15 10.18
N ASP A 722 -18.97 30.13 9.71
CA ASP A 722 -18.89 31.55 10.07
C ASP A 722 -17.54 32.24 9.78
N ARG A 723 -16.72 31.67 8.91
CA ARG A 723 -15.44 32.24 8.45
C ARG A 723 -15.46 32.50 6.96
N LEU A 724 -14.89 33.61 6.55
CA LEU A 724 -14.65 33.88 5.14
C LEU A 724 -13.53 32.98 4.62
N VAL A 725 -13.80 32.35 3.49
CA VAL A 725 -12.89 31.43 2.82
C VAL A 725 -12.64 31.90 1.40
N ASP A 726 -11.40 32.19 1.10
CA ASP A 726 -10.89 32.60 -0.21
C ASP A 726 -10.06 31.47 -0.85
N SER A 727 -9.51 31.70 -2.04
CA SER A 727 -8.67 30.79 -2.76
C SER A 727 -7.42 30.34 -1.98
N SER A 728 -6.85 31.26 -1.16
CA SER A 728 -5.65 30.95 -0.34
C SER A 728 -5.97 29.89 0.74
N ARG A 729 -7.14 30.03 1.38
CA ARG A 729 -7.61 29.08 2.37
C ARG A 729 -7.93 27.71 1.75
N ILE A 730 -8.44 27.68 0.53
CA ILE A 730 -8.69 26.45 -0.24
C ILE A 730 -7.36 25.75 -0.58
N LYS A 731 -6.35 26.49 -1.04
CA LYS A 731 -5.00 25.92 -1.28
C LYS A 731 -4.42 25.30 -0.01
N TRP A 732 -4.55 26.00 1.12
CA TRP A 732 -4.11 25.46 2.40
C TRP A 732 -4.89 24.19 2.79
N ALA A 733 -6.19 24.14 2.60
CA ALA A 733 -7.02 22.98 2.90
C ALA A 733 -6.64 21.76 2.03
N LYS A 734 -6.43 21.96 0.73
CA LYS A 734 -5.94 20.92 -0.20
C LYS A 734 -4.59 20.36 0.25
N LYS A 735 -3.66 21.24 0.68
CA LYS A 735 -2.39 20.83 1.28
C LYS A 735 -2.59 19.94 2.50
N MET A 736 -3.48 20.30 3.43
CA MET A 736 -3.73 19.52 4.65
C MET A 736 -4.33 18.15 4.34
N ILE A 737 -5.20 18.05 3.33
CA ILE A 737 -5.73 16.75 2.86
C ILE A 737 -4.61 15.89 2.28
N THR A 738 -3.76 16.46 1.42
CA THR A 738 -2.61 15.72 0.83
C THR A 738 -1.66 15.20 1.91
N LEU A 739 -1.34 16.02 2.91
CA LEU A 739 -0.53 15.61 4.06
C LEU A 739 -1.18 14.47 4.84
N TYR A 740 -2.48 14.56 5.12
CA TYR A 740 -3.24 13.49 5.78
C TYR A 740 -3.16 12.19 5.01
N GLU A 741 -3.38 12.22 3.69
CA GLU A 741 -3.32 11.03 2.85
C GLU A 741 -1.90 10.44 2.77
N THR A 742 -0.88 11.29 2.68
CA THR A 742 0.53 10.87 2.74
C THR A 742 0.83 10.14 4.05
N TYR A 743 0.41 10.69 5.19
CA TYR A 743 0.61 10.07 6.50
C TYR A 743 -0.16 8.76 6.68
N LYS A 744 -1.37 8.70 6.11
CA LYS A 744 -2.19 7.49 6.10
C LYS A 744 -1.55 6.38 5.25
N ALA A 745 -0.99 6.73 4.10
CA ALA A 745 -0.29 5.79 3.21
C ALA A 745 0.97 5.18 3.85
N LEU A 746 1.69 5.94 4.68
CA LEU A 746 2.84 5.45 5.43
C LEU A 746 2.50 4.40 6.50
N GLY A 747 1.23 3.99 6.63
CA GLY A 747 0.79 2.94 7.54
C GLY A 747 0.91 3.29 9.02
N GLN A 748 1.11 4.55 9.33
CA GLN A 748 1.19 5.06 10.70
C GLN A 748 -0.24 5.30 11.21
N ASN A 749 -0.92 4.23 11.62
CA ASN A 749 -2.28 4.26 12.19
C ASN A 749 -2.30 4.95 13.56
N LEU A 750 -2.13 6.27 13.59
CA LEU A 750 -2.45 7.12 14.75
C LEU A 750 -3.92 7.59 14.74
N PHE A 751 -4.74 7.11 13.79
CA PHE A 751 -6.03 7.70 13.46
C PHE A 751 -7.25 7.12 14.22
N ASN A 752 -7.02 6.24 15.21
CA ASN A 752 -8.11 5.65 15.99
C ASN A 752 -7.86 5.79 17.51
N LYS A 753 -7.93 6.99 18.02
CA LYS A 753 -8.24 7.27 19.43
C LYS A 753 -9.41 8.22 19.54
#